data_41cea82a18356f092752e017c8e0e0e4
#
_entry.id   41cea82a18356f092752e017c8e0e0e4
#
_cell.length_a   1.000
_cell.length_b   1.000
_cell.length_c   1.000
_cell.angle_alpha   90.00
_cell.angle_beta   90.00
_cell.angle_gamma   90.00
#
_symmetry.space_group_name_H-M   'P 1'
#
loop_
_entity.id
_entity.type
_entity.pdbx_description
1 polymer ?
#
loop_
_entity_poly.entity_id
_entity_poly.type
_entity_poly.pdbx_seq_one_letter_code
_entity_poly.pdbx_strand_id
1 'polypeptide(L)'
;MGRTGQGRARRAAAIAVVAAGTVLATPGTVLAAPSGALPPKQPLTADLGTGGAPCVSGDERAYVRFAPQLSARLYGPGGGQPGEVSGVRGEFEAWWQDEDGAEQRVTMTTTTKADTAPFTWQLPGTIPDETVISWRVRAVNDAGASAWSGEGAGAPCQFVYDRTAPDAPVVTSSDYPDDDTWTPGAGVRGTFRFTAQADDIVAYSYSFIGGPSKTVAVGTDGAAEISFVPQQSGVQILSVQAQDRAGNRGPRTDYTFRIGSGPAPVAQWKLADVVGSRSAAAEHGTAARSGAGVTFGAPAPSGTPLTSTASLDGSGHGFLTPGTPVVTGTGKDFAVGGWVRPARVDGTRTVLSQDAGTGRAFTLGLTQAGAAPVWSFAVGGARVSGGLPAAGEWAYVLGQYDAGTGTARLYVNGRAVGEETAVTPVVGEGAFQIGRARGVQGYRDRWQGEIGDVRAYDRIVVPSEVKDLATRAATRLGHWALDTAPDGLAPEAGGGAPLKLGPGASLYRLDDPCDPLDLECGQDWPLEGDGHLRLDGVTGHAATDAPVVDTSGSFTVSARVRLTDDEPAVPMTAISQGGEHGDAFKVRFDPENSSWDLVMSHADEPGAPETVLRRIEWPDGNQGIGHRVTVVYDASVKQVSFYLNGVKYEEGGTADFAAAWKSTGGLQIGRGRTADGWGEYLHGVVDSVYAFEGVLSDSAIAHLM
;
A
#
# COMPACT_ATOMS: atom_id res chain seq x y z
N MET A 1 -36.03 -25.30 -9.44
CA MET A 1 -35.95 -26.70 -9.92
C MET A 1 -34.50 -27.11 -9.77
N GLY A 2 -34.08 -27.97 -8.98
CA GLY A 2 -34.32 -29.14 -8.17
C GLY A 2 -32.93 -29.48 -7.60
N ARG A 3 -32.77 -29.54 -6.32
CA ARG A 3 -32.75 -30.69 -5.40
C ARG A 3 -31.91 -31.86 -5.90
N THR A 4 -30.83 -32.28 -5.22
CA THR A 4 -30.72 -33.27 -4.11
C THR A 4 -29.23 -33.62 -3.99
N GLY A 5 -28.62 -34.10 -2.94
CA GLY A 5 -29.08 -34.75 -1.75
C GLY A 5 -27.89 -35.20 -0.89
N GLN A 6 -28.19 -35.30 0.37
CA GLN A 6 -27.28 -35.75 1.44
C GLN A 6 -27.14 -37.28 1.47
N GLY A 7 -25.92 -37.78 1.78
CA GLY A 7 -25.69 -39.17 2.18
C GLY A 7 -25.06 -39.27 3.55
N ARG A 8 -25.84 -39.50 4.60
CA ARG A 8 -25.36 -39.91 5.93
C ARG A 8 -25.34 -41.43 5.99
N ALA A 9 -24.19 -42.03 6.25
CA ALA A 9 -24.07 -43.43 6.63
C ALA A 9 -24.11 -43.56 8.16
N ARG A 10 -25.17 -44.21 8.69
CA ARG A 10 -25.27 -44.70 10.06
C ARG A 10 -24.68 -46.11 10.10
N ARG A 11 -23.80 -46.39 11.05
CA ARG A 11 -23.45 -47.76 11.45
C ARG A 11 -24.20 -48.12 12.74
N ALA A 12 -24.92 -49.22 12.66
CA ALA A 12 -25.67 -49.82 13.73
C ALA A 12 -24.76 -50.60 14.69
N ALA A 13 -25.02 -50.47 15.99
CA ALA A 13 -24.44 -51.32 17.02
C ALA A 13 -25.34 -52.55 17.27
N ALA A 14 -24.73 -53.73 17.30
CA ALA A 14 -25.40 -54.95 17.68
C ALA A 14 -25.27 -55.16 19.20
N ILE A 15 -26.40 -55.38 19.85
CA ILE A 15 -26.52 -55.75 21.26
C ILE A 15 -26.56 -57.30 21.34
N ALA A 16 -25.64 -57.86 22.12
CA ALA A 16 -25.72 -59.28 22.52
C ALA A 16 -26.16 -59.35 24.00
N VAL A 17 -27.30 -59.97 24.20
CA VAL A 17 -27.83 -60.31 25.50
C VAL A 17 -27.28 -61.66 25.91
N VAL A 18 -26.68 -61.79 27.11
CA VAL A 18 -26.42 -63.08 27.75
C VAL A 18 -27.10 -63.11 29.13
N ALA A 19 -27.81 -64.14 29.33
CA ALA A 19 -28.74 -64.38 30.45
C ALA A 19 -28.05 -64.68 31.77
N ALA A 20 -28.69 -64.26 32.84
CA ALA A 20 -28.35 -64.47 34.23
C ALA A 20 -28.51 -65.91 34.72
N GLY A 21 -27.52 -66.40 35.42
CA GLY A 21 -27.62 -67.57 36.29
C GLY A 21 -27.40 -67.15 37.71
N THR A 22 -28.44 -67.16 38.54
CA THR A 22 -28.43 -66.96 39.99
C THR A 22 -27.93 -68.21 40.72
N VAL A 23 -26.82 -68.03 41.46
CA VAL A 23 -26.40 -68.97 42.50
C VAL A 23 -26.42 -68.24 43.86
N LEU A 24 -27.30 -68.67 44.73
CA LEU A 24 -27.38 -68.29 46.14
C LEU A 24 -26.23 -68.94 46.91
N ALA A 25 -25.34 -68.14 47.48
CA ALA A 25 -24.36 -68.58 48.49
C ALA A 25 -24.50 -67.74 49.76
N THR A 26 -24.50 -68.37 50.86
CA THR A 26 -24.65 -67.93 52.24
C THR A 26 -23.52 -66.96 52.67
N PRO A 27 -23.79 -66.04 53.62
CA PRO A 27 -22.76 -65.05 54.06
C PRO A 27 -21.74 -65.71 54.99
N GLY A 28 -20.54 -65.90 54.43
CA GLY A 28 -19.36 -66.13 55.28
C GLY A 28 -18.74 -64.76 55.60
N THR A 29 -18.67 -64.47 56.86
CA THR A 29 -17.89 -63.32 57.39
C THR A 29 -16.44 -63.46 56.97
N VAL A 30 -16.04 -62.72 55.93
CA VAL A 30 -14.63 -62.52 55.62
C VAL A 30 -14.15 -61.36 56.51
N LEU A 31 -13.31 -61.69 57.49
CA LEU A 31 -12.49 -60.72 58.18
C LEU A 31 -11.66 -59.96 57.14
N ALA A 32 -11.95 -58.67 56.95
CA ALA A 32 -11.13 -57.79 56.16
C ALA A 32 -9.73 -57.78 56.74
N ALA A 33 -8.76 -58.24 56.00
CA ALA A 33 -7.36 -57.98 56.28
C ALA A 33 -7.14 -56.45 56.27
N PRO A 34 -6.30 -55.87 57.11
CA PRO A 34 -6.01 -54.45 57.09
C PRO A 34 -5.54 -54.12 55.66
N SER A 35 -6.23 -53.21 55.00
CA SER A 35 -5.83 -52.69 53.72
C SER A 35 -4.46 -52.01 53.90
N GLY A 36 -3.41 -52.71 53.59
CA GLY A 36 -2.07 -52.14 53.58
C GLY A 36 -2.10 -50.99 52.54
N ALA A 37 -1.88 -49.78 53.04
CA ALA A 37 -1.75 -48.64 52.15
C ALA A 37 -0.71 -48.97 51.06
N LEU A 38 -1.05 -48.79 49.81
CA LEU A 38 -0.15 -49.02 48.69
C LEU A 38 0.66 -47.75 48.37
N PRO A 39 1.91 -47.88 47.92
CA PRO A 39 2.70 -46.74 47.49
C PRO A 39 2.08 -46.07 46.26
N PRO A 40 2.33 -44.77 46.02
CA PRO A 40 1.84 -44.04 44.84
C PRO A 40 2.35 -44.64 43.52
N LYS A 41 1.72 -44.28 42.42
CA LYS A 41 2.20 -44.66 41.08
C LYS A 41 3.41 -43.84 40.65
N GLN A 42 4.29 -44.45 39.87
CA GLN A 42 5.43 -43.76 39.26
C GLN A 42 4.89 -42.64 38.35
N PRO A 43 5.42 -41.39 38.45
CA PRO A 43 5.05 -40.29 37.55
C PRO A 43 5.50 -40.56 36.13
N LEU A 44 4.60 -40.30 35.17
CA LEU A 44 4.92 -40.39 33.76
C LEU A 44 5.65 -39.12 33.26
N THR A 45 6.61 -39.27 32.37
CA THR A 45 7.34 -38.12 31.79
C THR A 45 6.41 -37.16 31.04
N ALA A 46 5.30 -37.67 30.49
CA ALA A 46 4.27 -36.86 29.85
C ALA A 46 3.50 -35.94 30.81
N ASP A 47 3.53 -36.21 32.12
CA ASP A 47 2.90 -35.41 33.15
C ASP A 47 3.85 -34.38 33.81
N LEU A 48 5.06 -34.26 33.24
CA LEU A 48 6.11 -33.38 33.75
C LEU A 48 6.34 -32.19 32.83
N GLY A 49 6.72 -31.05 33.40
CA GLY A 49 7.00 -29.84 32.63
C GLY A 49 8.13 -29.01 33.24
N THR A 50 8.92 -28.38 32.39
CA THR A 50 9.99 -27.43 32.70
C THR A 50 9.61 -26.05 32.19
N GLY A 51 9.34 -25.09 33.05
CA GLY A 51 8.99 -23.72 32.65
C GLY A 51 7.69 -23.61 31.82
N GLY A 52 6.77 -24.59 32.00
CA GLY A 52 5.52 -24.65 31.22
C GLY A 52 5.61 -25.45 29.91
N ALA A 53 6.81 -25.85 29.49
CA ALA A 53 7.02 -26.75 28.34
C ALA A 53 7.02 -28.21 28.78
N PRO A 54 6.70 -29.19 27.93
CA PRO A 54 6.80 -30.62 28.23
C PRO A 54 8.23 -31.05 28.63
N CYS A 55 8.30 -32.12 29.39
CA CYS A 55 9.57 -32.77 29.71
C CYS A 55 10.23 -33.32 28.46
N VAL A 56 11.48 -32.91 28.22
CA VAL A 56 12.33 -33.35 27.11
C VAL A 56 13.73 -33.72 27.67
N SER A 57 14.54 -34.41 26.87
CA SER A 57 15.90 -34.81 27.23
C SER A 57 16.79 -34.98 25.99
N GLY A 58 18.09 -35.08 26.19
CA GLY A 58 19.05 -35.25 25.09
C GLY A 58 19.13 -34.00 24.21
N ASP A 59 19.15 -34.17 22.91
CA ASP A 59 19.28 -33.04 21.96
C ASP A 59 18.02 -32.16 21.87
N GLU A 60 16.87 -32.65 22.35
CA GLU A 60 15.61 -31.89 22.39
C GLU A 60 15.46 -31.05 23.67
N ARG A 61 16.48 -31.04 24.56
CA ARG A 61 16.43 -30.30 25.83
C ARG A 61 16.14 -28.82 25.63
N ALA A 62 15.29 -28.26 26.49
CA ALA A 62 14.95 -26.85 26.46
C ALA A 62 16.12 -25.98 26.96
N TYR A 63 16.30 -24.80 26.39
CA TYR A 63 17.19 -23.75 26.87
C TYR A 63 16.31 -22.69 27.56
N VAL A 64 16.71 -22.24 28.74
CA VAL A 64 15.90 -21.31 29.54
C VAL A 64 16.77 -20.23 30.17
N ARG A 65 16.40 -18.99 29.99
CA ARG A 65 17.13 -17.81 30.50
C ARG A 65 16.84 -17.51 31.97
N PHE A 66 15.81 -18.10 32.58
CA PHE A 66 15.45 -17.96 33.97
C PHE A 66 15.35 -19.32 34.59
N ALA A 67 15.73 -19.44 35.90
CA ALA A 67 15.52 -20.67 36.63
C ALA A 67 14.04 -21.09 36.51
N PRO A 68 13.75 -22.25 35.88
CA PRO A 68 12.39 -22.60 35.57
C PRO A 68 11.62 -23.10 36.77
N GLN A 69 10.30 -22.96 36.74
CA GLN A 69 9.42 -23.73 37.62
C GLN A 69 9.27 -25.14 37.05
N LEU A 70 9.65 -26.14 37.80
CA LEU A 70 9.37 -27.54 37.49
C LEU A 70 7.95 -27.86 37.89
N SER A 71 7.25 -28.68 37.12
CA SER A 71 5.86 -29.05 37.37
C SER A 71 5.64 -30.55 37.13
N ALA A 72 4.76 -31.15 37.91
CA ALA A 72 4.40 -32.55 37.77
C ALA A 72 2.93 -32.76 38.14
N ARG A 73 2.27 -33.72 37.51
CA ARG A 73 1.03 -34.33 38.00
C ARG A 73 1.39 -35.67 38.63
N LEU A 74 1.01 -35.85 39.92
CA LEU A 74 1.34 -37.05 40.68
C LEU A 74 0.06 -37.79 41.04
N TYR A 75 0.12 -39.12 41.07
CA TYR A 75 -1.05 -39.98 41.23
C TYR A 75 -0.84 -40.87 42.46
N GLY A 76 -1.86 -40.99 43.30
CA GLY A 76 -1.93 -41.94 44.35
C GLY A 76 -2.01 -43.41 43.85
N PRO A 77 -2.19 -44.37 44.75
CA PRO A 77 -2.31 -45.79 44.35
C PRO A 77 -3.43 -46.09 43.34
N GLY A 78 -4.56 -45.39 43.42
CA GLY A 78 -5.67 -45.50 42.49
C GLY A 78 -5.42 -44.94 41.11
N GLY A 79 -4.38 -44.13 40.94
CA GLY A 79 -3.97 -43.57 39.63
C GLY A 79 -4.88 -42.49 39.10
N GLY A 80 -5.52 -41.70 39.96
CA GLY A 80 -6.38 -40.59 39.56
C GLY A 80 -7.74 -41.02 39.00
N GLN A 81 -8.25 -42.18 39.40
CA GLN A 81 -9.59 -42.60 39.00
C GLN A 81 -10.63 -41.64 39.62
N PRO A 82 -11.72 -41.32 38.88
CA PRO A 82 -12.80 -40.48 39.41
C PRO A 82 -13.37 -41.04 40.72
N GLY A 83 -13.31 -40.24 41.80
CA GLY A 83 -13.86 -40.61 43.10
C GLY A 83 -12.84 -41.10 44.13
N GLU A 84 -11.60 -41.39 43.75
CA GLU A 84 -10.52 -41.72 44.68
C GLU A 84 -9.58 -40.51 44.81
N VAL A 85 -9.63 -39.79 45.90
CA VAL A 85 -8.68 -38.69 46.21
C VAL A 85 -7.73 -39.18 47.32
N SER A 86 -6.47 -39.39 46.95
CA SER A 86 -5.42 -39.74 47.92
C SER A 86 -4.46 -38.55 48.07
N GLY A 87 -4.08 -38.30 49.31
CA GLY A 87 -3.04 -37.30 49.61
C GLY A 87 -1.68 -37.83 49.22
N VAL A 88 -0.98 -37.09 48.35
CA VAL A 88 0.43 -37.37 47.99
C VAL A 88 1.27 -36.11 48.13
N ARG A 89 2.58 -36.26 48.31
CA ARG A 89 3.58 -35.21 48.19
C ARG A 89 4.58 -35.55 47.10
N GLY A 90 5.13 -34.54 46.45
CA GLY A 90 6.17 -34.70 45.46
C GLY A 90 7.54 -34.52 46.04
N GLU A 91 8.43 -35.48 45.84
CA GLU A 91 9.86 -35.31 46.04
C GLU A 91 10.53 -35.02 44.71
N PHE A 92 11.03 -33.81 44.55
CA PHE A 92 11.76 -33.35 43.36
C PHE A 92 13.24 -33.43 43.64
N GLU A 93 14.02 -33.76 42.64
CA GLU A 93 15.47 -33.78 42.64
C GLU A 93 15.96 -33.21 41.31
N ALA A 94 16.90 -32.25 41.37
CA ALA A 94 17.63 -31.72 40.22
C ALA A 94 19.14 -31.82 40.49
N TRP A 95 19.90 -32.15 39.43
CA TRP A 95 21.35 -32.34 39.56
C TRP A 95 22.06 -31.93 38.27
N TRP A 96 23.33 -31.58 38.42
CA TRP A 96 24.25 -31.20 37.36
C TRP A 96 25.66 -31.55 37.71
N GLN A 97 26.56 -31.44 36.74
CA GLN A 97 28.00 -31.52 36.97
C GLN A 97 28.57 -30.11 37.05
N ASP A 98 29.39 -29.84 38.06
CA ASP A 98 30.14 -28.59 38.19
C ASP A 98 31.37 -28.58 37.26
N GLU A 99 32.15 -27.49 37.30
CA GLU A 99 33.33 -27.30 36.45
C GLU A 99 34.42 -28.37 36.72
N ASP A 100 34.48 -28.94 37.94
CA ASP A 100 35.41 -30.00 38.34
C ASP A 100 34.88 -31.41 38.01
N GLY A 101 33.68 -31.52 37.42
CA GLY A 101 33.00 -32.77 37.10
C GLY A 101 32.35 -33.45 38.29
N ALA A 102 32.24 -32.79 39.43
CA ALA A 102 31.54 -33.32 40.60
C ALA A 102 30.04 -33.11 40.48
N GLU A 103 29.25 -34.14 40.80
CA GLU A 103 27.79 -34.04 40.76
C GLU A 103 27.27 -33.19 41.92
N GLN A 104 26.60 -32.09 41.58
CA GLN A 104 25.86 -31.25 42.51
C GLN A 104 24.39 -31.63 42.46
N ARG A 105 23.69 -31.56 43.62
CA ARG A 105 22.31 -32.01 43.72
C ARG A 105 21.50 -31.11 44.66
N VAL A 106 20.31 -30.78 44.26
CA VAL A 106 19.32 -30.08 45.09
C VAL A 106 18.00 -30.86 45.08
N THR A 107 17.33 -30.84 46.24
CA THR A 107 16.07 -31.58 46.41
C THR A 107 15.02 -30.71 47.09
N MET A 108 13.75 -31.04 46.82
CA MET A 108 12.63 -30.37 47.48
C MET A 108 11.47 -31.35 47.65
N THR A 109 10.84 -31.31 48.83
CA THR A 109 9.62 -32.05 49.10
C THR A 109 8.45 -31.10 49.26
N THR A 110 7.38 -31.33 48.54
CA THR A 110 6.16 -30.50 48.60
C THR A 110 5.33 -30.83 49.84
N THR A 111 4.40 -29.95 50.18
CA THR A 111 3.31 -30.32 51.10
C THR A 111 2.39 -31.36 50.46
N THR A 112 1.68 -32.13 51.29
CA THR A 112 0.68 -33.07 50.82
C THR A 112 -0.46 -32.34 50.12
N LYS A 113 -0.79 -32.80 48.91
CA LYS A 113 -1.92 -32.32 48.10
C LYS A 113 -2.72 -33.48 47.64
N ALA A 114 -3.96 -33.21 47.14
CA ALA A 114 -4.75 -34.20 46.41
C ALA A 114 -3.94 -34.68 45.21
N ASP A 115 -4.01 -35.96 44.89
CA ASP A 115 -3.49 -36.50 43.64
C ASP A 115 -4.14 -35.80 42.44
N THR A 116 -3.45 -35.79 41.32
CA THR A 116 -3.80 -34.97 40.11
C THR A 116 -3.68 -33.47 40.28
N ALA A 117 -3.51 -32.91 41.47
CA ALA A 117 -3.18 -31.48 41.63
C ALA A 117 -1.79 -31.18 41.03
N PRO A 118 -1.56 -29.95 40.53
CA PRO A 118 -0.24 -29.56 40.07
C PRO A 118 0.75 -29.45 41.26
N PHE A 119 1.84 -30.17 41.17
CA PHE A 119 2.99 -30.08 42.07
C PHE A 119 4.04 -29.26 41.38
N THR A 120 4.54 -28.22 42.01
CA THR A 120 5.51 -27.30 41.42
C THR A 120 6.67 -27.04 42.32
N TRP A 121 7.84 -26.84 41.75
CA TRP A 121 9.06 -26.41 42.42
C TRP A 121 9.75 -25.30 41.62
N GLN A 122 9.88 -24.10 42.19
CA GLN A 122 10.70 -23.05 41.65
C GLN A 122 12.16 -23.34 41.99
N LEU A 123 12.98 -23.62 40.98
CA LEU A 123 14.41 -23.86 41.19
C LEU A 123 15.12 -22.61 41.73
N PRO A 124 16.11 -22.80 42.61
CA PRO A 124 16.90 -21.69 43.13
C PRO A 124 17.76 -21.05 42.04
N GLY A 125 17.95 -19.73 42.08
CA GLY A 125 18.79 -18.99 41.14
C GLY A 125 20.30 -19.25 41.28
N THR A 126 20.70 -20.18 42.16
CA THR A 126 22.10 -20.59 42.38
C THR A 126 22.58 -21.73 41.48
N ILE A 127 21.68 -22.23 40.60
CA ILE A 127 22.10 -23.21 39.57
C ILE A 127 23.09 -22.53 38.60
N PRO A 128 24.14 -23.25 38.15
CA PRO A 128 25.16 -22.65 37.29
C PRO A 128 24.63 -22.35 35.88
N ASP A 129 25.23 -21.37 35.28
CA ASP A 129 24.95 -20.95 33.92
C ASP A 129 25.52 -21.92 32.88
N GLU A 130 24.97 -21.98 31.68
CA GLU A 130 25.40 -22.80 30.54
C GLU A 130 25.53 -24.30 30.86
N THR A 131 24.81 -24.77 31.88
CA THR A 131 24.93 -26.13 32.39
C THR A 131 23.69 -26.94 32.12
N VAL A 132 23.87 -28.22 31.75
CA VAL A 132 22.78 -29.18 31.62
C VAL A 132 22.28 -29.61 32.97
N ILE A 133 21.06 -29.23 33.29
CA ILE A 133 20.37 -29.63 34.51
C ILE A 133 19.45 -30.80 34.21
N SER A 134 19.65 -31.91 34.94
CA SER A 134 18.74 -33.05 34.91
C SER A 134 17.81 -32.99 36.10
N TRP A 135 16.57 -33.40 35.98
CA TRP A 135 15.65 -33.45 37.09
C TRP A 135 14.64 -34.58 36.97
N ARG A 136 14.11 -35.01 38.10
CA ARG A 136 13.10 -36.05 38.22
C ARG A 136 12.24 -35.80 39.46
N VAL A 137 11.11 -36.49 39.51
CA VAL A 137 10.18 -36.40 40.65
C VAL A 137 9.63 -37.79 40.97
N ARG A 138 9.30 -38.03 42.23
CA ARG A 138 8.52 -39.18 42.69
C ARG A 138 7.39 -38.77 43.59
N ALA A 139 6.35 -39.56 43.62
CA ALA A 139 5.25 -39.39 44.53
C ALA A 139 5.48 -40.16 45.83
N VAL A 140 5.11 -39.58 46.97
CA VAL A 140 5.28 -40.18 48.28
C VAL A 140 3.99 -40.05 49.08
N ASN A 141 3.58 -41.13 49.77
CA ASN A 141 2.51 -41.17 50.76
C ASN A 141 2.98 -41.88 52.03
N ASP A 142 2.08 -42.14 52.97
CA ASP A 142 2.43 -42.82 54.24
C ASP A 142 2.81 -44.29 54.05
N ALA A 143 2.48 -44.91 52.93
CA ALA A 143 2.86 -46.29 52.58
C ALA A 143 4.24 -46.40 51.92
N GLY A 144 4.84 -45.30 51.48
CA GLY A 144 6.15 -45.29 50.87
C GLY A 144 6.26 -44.36 49.64
N ALA A 145 7.35 -44.47 48.91
CA ALA A 145 7.66 -43.72 47.71
C ALA A 145 7.44 -44.56 46.45
N SER A 146 7.00 -43.91 45.40
CA SER A 146 7.02 -44.51 44.03
C SER A 146 8.46 -44.61 43.50
N ALA A 147 8.64 -45.34 42.39
CA ALA A 147 9.83 -45.18 41.57
C ALA A 147 9.93 -43.72 41.04
N TRP A 148 11.13 -43.25 40.74
CA TRP A 148 11.36 -41.93 40.14
C TRP A 148 10.79 -41.85 38.71
N SER A 149 10.32 -40.69 38.32
CA SER A 149 9.97 -40.44 36.92
C SER A 149 11.17 -40.76 36.02
N GLY A 150 10.91 -41.42 34.87
CA GLY A 150 11.94 -41.84 33.94
C GLY A 150 12.77 -43.07 34.37
N GLU A 151 12.56 -43.63 35.58
CA GLU A 151 13.24 -44.85 36.02
C GLU A 151 12.70 -46.08 35.26
N GLY A 152 13.60 -46.86 34.68
CA GLY A 152 13.29 -48.10 33.95
C GLY A 152 13.34 -47.94 32.44
N ALA A 153 12.50 -47.14 31.85
CA ALA A 153 12.37 -47.01 30.38
C ALA A 153 12.51 -45.59 29.83
N GLY A 154 12.70 -44.58 30.69
CA GLY A 154 12.77 -43.18 30.34
C GLY A 154 14.09 -42.51 30.72
N ALA A 155 14.32 -41.33 30.20
CA ALA A 155 15.38 -40.43 30.65
C ALA A 155 14.82 -39.39 31.62
N PRO A 156 15.65 -38.79 32.51
CA PRO A 156 15.26 -37.65 33.32
C PRO A 156 14.93 -36.45 32.39
N CYS A 157 14.07 -35.56 32.84
CA CYS A 157 13.87 -34.27 32.15
C CYS A 157 15.17 -33.50 32.19
N GLN A 158 15.49 -32.82 31.10
CA GLN A 158 16.71 -32.01 30.98
C GLN A 158 16.39 -30.61 30.47
N PHE A 159 17.17 -29.64 30.88
CA PHE A 159 17.20 -28.31 30.29
C PHE A 159 18.62 -27.73 30.46
N VAL A 160 18.93 -26.73 29.66
CA VAL A 160 20.11 -25.88 29.84
C VAL A 160 19.66 -24.57 30.47
N TYR A 161 20.28 -24.19 31.56
CA TYR A 161 20.11 -22.87 32.16
C TYR A 161 21.18 -21.96 31.57
N ASP A 162 20.73 -20.95 30.84
CA ASP A 162 21.61 -20.07 30.07
C ASP A 162 21.12 -18.62 30.24
N ARG A 163 21.90 -17.81 30.95
CA ARG A 163 21.69 -16.37 31.14
C ARG A 163 22.64 -15.53 30.31
N THR A 164 23.59 -16.14 29.68
CA THR A 164 24.62 -15.44 28.93
C THR A 164 24.05 -14.95 27.63
N ALA A 165 23.95 -13.63 27.48
CA ALA A 165 23.50 -13.04 26.22
C ALA A 165 24.63 -13.10 25.19
N PRO A 166 24.30 -13.33 23.89
CA PRO A 166 25.31 -13.33 22.85
C PRO A 166 25.96 -11.96 22.69
N ASP A 167 27.17 -11.94 22.11
CA ASP A 167 27.86 -10.71 21.76
C ASP A 167 27.09 -9.86 20.72
N ALA A 168 27.50 -8.58 20.60
CA ALA A 168 26.96 -7.69 19.58
C ALA A 168 27.23 -8.27 18.18
N PRO A 169 26.21 -8.37 17.32
CA PRO A 169 26.40 -8.91 15.97
C PRO A 169 27.26 -7.98 15.10
N VAL A 170 28.02 -8.58 14.20
CA VAL A 170 28.72 -7.88 13.11
C VAL A 170 27.79 -7.85 11.90
N VAL A 171 27.60 -6.65 11.34
CA VAL A 171 26.81 -6.42 10.12
C VAL A 171 27.76 -6.07 8.99
N THR A 172 27.59 -6.70 7.85
CA THR A 172 28.39 -6.41 6.63
C THR A 172 27.49 -6.33 5.40
N SER A 173 27.83 -5.44 4.47
CA SER A 173 27.21 -5.37 3.15
C SER A 173 28.24 -4.89 2.15
N SER A 174 28.33 -5.56 1.00
CA SER A 174 29.12 -5.09 -0.15
C SER A 174 28.35 -4.10 -1.00
N ASP A 175 27.00 -4.14 -0.95
CA ASP A 175 26.12 -3.27 -1.74
C ASP A 175 25.92 -1.91 -1.06
N TYR A 176 25.84 -1.91 0.27
CA TYR A 176 25.62 -0.72 1.11
C TYR A 176 26.66 -0.67 2.23
N PRO A 177 27.91 -0.31 1.93
CA PRO A 177 28.97 -0.29 2.92
C PRO A 177 28.75 0.78 4.00
N ASP A 178 29.29 0.51 5.20
CA ASP A 178 29.33 1.44 6.34
C ASP A 178 30.49 2.42 6.15
N ASP A 179 30.39 3.22 5.11
CA ASP A 179 31.34 4.29 4.82
C ASP A 179 30.57 5.53 4.33
N ASP A 180 31.28 6.57 3.97
CA ASP A 180 30.66 7.82 3.53
C ASP A 180 30.20 7.83 2.06
N THR A 181 30.19 6.68 1.38
CA THR A 181 29.79 6.57 -0.03
C THR A 181 28.28 6.52 -0.20
N TRP A 182 27.79 7.20 -1.23
CA TRP A 182 26.38 7.24 -1.62
C TRP A 182 26.13 6.24 -2.74
N THR A 183 26.06 4.95 -2.41
CA THR A 183 25.89 3.84 -3.37
C THR A 183 25.08 2.71 -2.78
N PRO A 184 24.47 1.90 -3.63
CA PRO A 184 23.85 2.23 -4.90
C PRO A 184 22.66 3.18 -4.67
N GLY A 185 21.67 3.31 -5.51
CA GLY A 185 20.55 4.24 -5.32
C GLY A 185 19.27 3.60 -4.85
N ALA A 186 18.26 4.45 -4.63
CA ALA A 186 16.89 4.00 -4.37
C ALA A 186 16.42 3.00 -5.45
N GLY A 187 15.73 1.94 -5.02
CA GLY A 187 15.25 0.88 -5.89
C GLY A 187 16.29 -0.21 -6.24
N VAL A 188 17.56 -0.03 -5.89
CA VAL A 188 18.60 -1.05 -6.13
C VAL A 188 18.62 -2.02 -4.95
N ARG A 189 18.46 -3.31 -5.24
CA ARG A 189 18.49 -4.36 -4.24
C ARG A 189 19.90 -4.58 -3.73
N GLY A 190 20.05 -4.68 -2.42
CA GLY A 190 21.28 -5.09 -1.77
C GLY A 190 21.05 -6.10 -0.67
N THR A 191 22.12 -6.65 -0.13
CA THR A 191 22.13 -7.69 0.88
C THR A 191 22.92 -7.25 2.11
N PHE A 192 22.46 -7.68 3.28
CA PHE A 192 23.17 -7.52 4.55
C PHE A 192 23.36 -8.90 5.17
N ARG A 193 24.58 -9.16 5.64
CA ARG A 193 24.93 -10.38 6.36
C ARG A 193 25.17 -10.08 7.82
N PHE A 194 24.60 -10.90 8.69
CA PHE A 194 24.72 -10.82 10.16
C PHE A 194 25.51 -12.01 10.66
N THR A 195 26.48 -11.77 11.54
CA THR A 195 27.24 -12.82 12.23
C THR A 195 27.45 -12.40 13.68
N ALA A 196 27.57 -13.36 14.58
CA ALA A 196 27.97 -13.13 15.96
C ALA A 196 28.81 -14.32 16.47
N GLN A 197 29.59 -14.09 17.53
CA GLN A 197 30.49 -15.11 18.08
C GLN A 197 29.83 -15.85 19.26
N ALA A 198 28.83 -16.70 18.95
CA ALA A 198 28.29 -17.65 19.90
C ALA A 198 27.77 -18.87 19.11
N ASP A 199 27.91 -20.06 19.67
CA ASP A 199 27.56 -21.31 18.98
C ASP A 199 26.08 -21.65 19.03
N ASP A 200 25.31 -20.94 19.83
CA ASP A 200 23.89 -21.20 20.10
C ASP A 200 22.94 -20.14 19.56
N ILE A 201 23.41 -19.22 18.71
CA ILE A 201 22.57 -18.22 18.04
C ILE A 201 21.52 -18.90 17.18
N VAL A 202 20.27 -18.52 17.34
CA VAL A 202 19.15 -19.07 16.57
C VAL A 202 18.51 -18.04 15.62
N ALA A 203 18.65 -16.74 15.93
CA ALA A 203 18.03 -15.70 15.12
C ALA A 203 18.70 -14.33 15.31
N TYR A 204 18.50 -13.45 14.36
CA TYR A 204 18.77 -12.02 14.47
C TYR A 204 17.47 -11.24 14.39
N SER A 205 17.27 -10.35 15.35
CA SER A 205 16.20 -9.34 15.29
C SER A 205 16.77 -8.07 14.69
N TYR A 206 16.10 -7.51 13.67
CA TYR A 206 16.58 -6.31 12.97
C TYR A 206 15.47 -5.33 12.63
N SER A 207 15.81 -4.06 12.48
CA SER A 207 14.91 -3.01 12.02
C SER A 207 15.68 -1.92 11.28
N PHE A 208 15.10 -1.39 10.20
CA PHE A 208 15.55 -0.14 9.60
C PHE A 208 14.92 1.05 10.34
N ILE A 209 15.59 2.21 10.33
CA ILE A 209 15.09 3.41 11.00
C ILE A 209 13.64 3.73 10.59
N GLY A 210 12.77 3.93 11.59
CA GLY A 210 11.35 4.19 11.36
C GLY A 210 10.50 2.97 10.94
N GLY A 211 11.12 1.80 10.74
CA GLY A 211 10.43 0.58 10.34
C GLY A 211 10.15 -0.40 11.50
N PRO A 212 9.30 -1.41 11.26
CA PRO A 212 9.02 -2.45 12.26
C PRO A 212 10.22 -3.37 12.46
N SER A 213 10.33 -3.92 13.67
CA SER A 213 11.30 -4.99 13.98
C SER A 213 10.88 -6.29 13.29
N LYS A 214 11.85 -6.97 12.69
CA LYS A 214 11.71 -8.27 12.00
C LYS A 214 12.71 -9.24 12.61
N THR A 215 12.49 -10.55 12.41
CA THR A 215 13.38 -11.61 12.82
C THR A 215 13.75 -12.49 11.64
N VAL A 216 15.02 -12.84 11.54
CA VAL A 216 15.54 -13.80 10.56
C VAL A 216 16.26 -14.93 11.30
N ALA A 217 15.95 -16.18 10.97
CA ALA A 217 16.65 -17.34 11.52
C ALA A 217 18.06 -17.46 10.91
N VAL A 218 18.98 -18.03 11.69
CA VAL A 218 20.33 -18.30 11.20
C VAL A 218 20.35 -19.48 10.24
N GLY A 219 21.30 -19.45 9.31
CA GLY A 219 21.69 -20.61 8.52
C GLY A 219 22.54 -21.62 9.31
N THR A 220 22.99 -22.67 8.64
CA THR A 220 23.82 -23.71 9.24
C THR A 220 25.22 -23.24 9.69
N ASP A 221 25.62 -22.07 9.24
CA ASP A 221 26.87 -21.39 9.58
C ASP A 221 26.73 -20.35 10.70
N GLY A 222 25.58 -20.30 11.38
CA GLY A 222 25.28 -19.32 12.43
C GLY A 222 25.06 -17.88 11.93
N ALA A 223 25.12 -17.65 10.62
CA ALA A 223 24.89 -16.36 10.01
C ALA A 223 23.46 -16.23 9.47
N ALA A 224 23.03 -15.01 9.23
CA ALA A 224 21.81 -14.73 8.50
C ALA A 224 22.05 -13.67 7.41
N GLU A 225 21.26 -13.73 6.35
CA GLU A 225 21.29 -12.76 5.26
C GLU A 225 19.89 -12.23 5.02
N ILE A 226 19.80 -10.92 4.81
CA ILE A 226 18.56 -10.24 4.43
C ILE A 226 18.74 -9.48 3.13
N SER A 227 17.69 -9.42 2.33
CA SER A 227 17.60 -8.58 1.15
C SER A 227 16.83 -7.29 1.47
N PHE A 228 17.29 -6.16 0.95
CA PHE A 228 16.70 -4.85 1.14
C PHE A 228 16.64 -4.06 -0.16
N VAL A 229 15.50 -3.41 -0.40
CA VAL A 229 15.33 -2.46 -1.52
C VAL A 229 14.97 -1.11 -0.92
N PRO A 230 15.88 -0.11 -0.97
CA PRO A 230 15.60 1.24 -0.44
C PRO A 230 14.47 1.90 -1.20
N GLN A 231 13.55 2.52 -0.46
CA GLN A 231 12.40 3.22 -1.05
C GLN A 231 12.68 4.71 -1.33
N GLN A 232 13.76 5.26 -0.77
CA GLN A 232 14.15 6.66 -0.92
C GLN A 232 15.66 6.83 -0.73
N SER A 233 16.22 7.92 -1.24
CA SER A 233 17.60 8.35 -0.96
C SER A 233 17.72 8.91 0.46
N GLY A 234 18.91 8.90 1.02
CA GLY A 234 19.20 9.44 2.34
C GLY A 234 20.04 8.52 3.21
N VAL A 235 20.31 8.95 4.45
CA VAL A 235 20.99 8.16 5.45
C VAL A 235 20.02 7.14 6.05
N GLN A 236 20.47 5.88 6.18
CA GLN A 236 19.73 4.80 6.78
C GLN A 236 20.53 4.19 7.93
N ILE A 237 19.81 3.68 8.92
CA ILE A 237 20.39 2.94 10.05
C ILE A 237 19.68 1.59 10.12
N LEU A 238 20.48 0.52 10.07
CA LEU A 238 20.03 -0.84 10.29
C LEU A 238 20.49 -1.26 11.69
N SER A 239 19.53 -1.48 12.59
CA SER A 239 19.78 -1.95 13.97
C SER A 239 19.60 -3.45 14.03
N VAL A 240 20.57 -4.18 14.57
CA VAL A 240 20.57 -5.65 14.64
C VAL A 240 20.92 -6.12 16.04
N GLN A 241 20.23 -7.16 16.53
CA GLN A 241 20.53 -7.88 17.79
C GLN A 241 20.55 -9.38 17.54
N ALA A 242 21.52 -10.08 18.09
CA ALA A 242 21.55 -11.53 18.11
C ALA A 242 20.64 -12.07 19.23
N GLN A 243 20.06 -13.24 19.00
CA GLN A 243 19.25 -13.99 19.96
C GLN A 243 19.71 -15.44 20.00
N ASP A 244 20.00 -15.96 21.21
CA ASP A 244 20.37 -17.33 21.47
C ASP A 244 19.17 -18.28 21.60
N ARG A 245 19.45 -19.56 21.89
CA ARG A 245 18.43 -20.61 22.09
C ARG A 245 17.60 -20.38 23.33
N ALA A 246 18.16 -19.76 24.39
CA ALA A 246 17.45 -19.45 25.63
C ALA A 246 16.53 -18.21 25.49
N GLY A 247 16.68 -17.45 24.41
CA GLY A 247 15.95 -16.21 24.14
C GLY A 247 16.62 -14.99 24.75
N ASN A 248 17.89 -15.07 25.20
CA ASN A 248 18.65 -13.89 25.57
C ASN A 248 18.97 -13.07 24.31
N ARG A 249 19.04 -11.76 24.50
CA ARG A 249 19.37 -10.82 23.42
C ARG A 249 20.64 -10.07 23.77
N GLY A 250 21.58 -10.09 22.85
CA GLY A 250 22.83 -9.37 22.98
C GLY A 250 22.69 -7.85 22.83
N PRO A 251 23.80 -7.13 22.93
CA PRO A 251 23.82 -5.71 22.61
C PRO A 251 23.39 -5.47 21.14
N ARG A 252 22.87 -4.28 20.90
CA ARG A 252 22.47 -3.84 19.56
C ARG A 252 23.67 -3.29 18.81
N THR A 253 23.80 -3.66 17.53
CA THR A 253 24.69 -3.01 16.57
C THR A 253 23.86 -2.12 15.67
N ASP A 254 24.25 -0.85 15.53
CA ASP A 254 23.68 0.10 14.59
C ASP A 254 24.65 0.27 13.42
N TYR A 255 24.20 -0.11 12.22
CA TYR A 255 24.95 -0.05 10.96
C TYR A 255 24.40 1.10 10.13
N THR A 256 25.25 2.11 9.88
CA THR A 256 24.84 3.33 9.17
C THR A 256 25.36 3.28 7.73
N PHE A 257 24.48 3.55 6.76
CA PHE A 257 24.82 3.56 5.34
C PHE A 257 24.06 4.66 4.60
N ARG A 258 24.52 5.00 3.39
CA ARG A 258 23.96 6.07 2.57
C ARG A 258 23.39 5.54 1.28
N ILE A 259 22.19 5.99 0.93
CA ILE A 259 21.48 5.62 -0.30
C ILE A 259 21.46 6.83 -1.21
N GLY A 260 22.06 6.70 -2.39
CA GLY A 260 21.99 7.71 -3.45
C GLY A 260 20.61 7.80 -4.11
N SER A 261 20.45 8.71 -5.06
CA SER A 261 19.29 8.69 -5.97
C SER A 261 19.31 7.43 -6.82
N GLY A 262 18.15 6.96 -7.23
CA GLY A 262 18.03 5.79 -8.10
C GLY A 262 18.82 5.98 -9.40
N PRO A 263 19.57 4.97 -9.86
CA PRO A 263 20.29 5.04 -11.13
C PRO A 263 19.38 5.36 -12.31
N ALA A 264 19.94 6.04 -13.31
CA ALA A 264 19.25 6.29 -14.57
C ALA A 264 18.76 4.99 -15.23
N PRO A 265 17.74 5.03 -16.12
CA PRO A 265 17.31 3.88 -16.86
C PRO A 265 18.46 3.29 -17.71
N VAL A 266 18.51 1.97 -17.84
CA VAL A 266 19.49 1.30 -18.73
C VAL A 266 19.20 1.57 -20.20
N ALA A 267 17.97 1.92 -20.54
CA ALA A 267 17.60 2.41 -21.86
C ALA A 267 16.45 3.44 -21.75
N GLN A 268 16.58 4.51 -22.55
CA GLN A 268 15.56 5.54 -22.66
C GLN A 268 15.47 6.10 -24.07
N TRP A 269 14.25 6.17 -24.60
CA TRP A 269 13.90 6.80 -25.87
C TRP A 269 12.75 7.78 -25.65
N LYS A 270 13.02 9.07 -25.79
CA LYS A 270 11.94 10.09 -25.72
C LYS A 270 10.93 9.95 -26.84
N LEU A 271 11.35 9.42 -27.99
CA LEU A 271 10.57 9.31 -29.21
C LEU A 271 10.09 10.67 -29.76
N ALA A 272 10.85 11.74 -29.43
CA ALA A 272 10.60 13.11 -29.85
C ALA A 272 11.50 13.51 -31.03
N ASP A 273 11.94 12.53 -31.81
CA ASP A 273 12.80 12.74 -32.99
C ASP A 273 12.09 13.56 -34.06
N VAL A 274 12.87 14.17 -34.94
CA VAL A 274 12.34 15.01 -36.02
C VAL A 274 11.51 14.18 -37.04
N VAL A 275 10.50 14.81 -37.62
CA VAL A 275 9.65 14.20 -38.65
C VAL A 275 10.50 13.65 -39.80
N GLY A 276 10.24 12.40 -40.19
CA GLY A 276 10.99 11.70 -41.23
C GLY A 276 12.20 10.90 -40.75
N SER A 277 12.54 10.93 -39.43
CA SER A 277 13.56 10.07 -38.86
C SER A 277 13.22 8.59 -39.08
N ARG A 278 14.25 7.77 -39.28
CA ARG A 278 14.16 6.29 -39.42
C ARG A 278 14.68 5.55 -38.19
N SER A 279 14.98 6.27 -37.13
CA SER A 279 15.40 5.74 -35.84
C SER A 279 15.06 6.74 -34.75
N ALA A 280 14.78 6.23 -33.55
CA ALA A 280 14.71 7.01 -32.34
C ALA A 280 16.08 7.08 -31.68
N ALA A 281 16.52 8.29 -31.35
CA ALA A 281 17.71 8.50 -30.55
C ALA A 281 17.50 7.98 -29.13
N ALA A 282 18.53 7.38 -28.56
CA ALA A 282 18.52 6.95 -27.16
C ALA A 282 19.25 7.99 -26.29
N GLU A 283 18.64 8.38 -25.18
CA GLU A 283 19.34 9.11 -24.13
C GLU A 283 20.24 8.16 -23.32
N HIS A 284 19.74 6.93 -23.12
CA HIS A 284 20.46 5.82 -22.53
C HIS A 284 20.27 4.57 -23.40
N GLY A 285 21.31 3.75 -23.54
CA GLY A 285 21.29 2.54 -24.36
C GLY A 285 21.55 2.77 -25.84
N THR A 286 20.95 1.98 -26.71
CA THR A 286 21.18 1.97 -28.15
C THR A 286 19.98 2.55 -28.88
N ALA A 287 20.23 3.33 -29.93
CA ALA A 287 19.17 3.90 -30.80
C ALA A 287 18.25 2.81 -31.35
N ALA A 288 16.95 3.07 -31.37
CA ALA A 288 15.95 2.14 -31.85
C ALA A 288 15.57 2.43 -33.30
N ARG A 289 15.77 1.46 -34.19
CA ARG A 289 15.35 1.55 -35.61
C ARG A 289 13.83 1.52 -35.69
N SER A 290 13.24 2.42 -36.46
CA SER A 290 11.80 2.46 -36.75
C SER A 290 11.45 1.68 -38.03
N GLY A 291 10.30 1.03 -38.04
CA GLY A 291 9.65 0.55 -39.26
C GLY A 291 8.92 1.66 -40.00
N ALA A 292 8.51 1.43 -41.24
CA ALA A 292 7.89 2.45 -42.10
C ALA A 292 6.50 2.91 -41.62
N GLY A 293 5.88 2.19 -40.70
CA GLY A 293 4.59 2.56 -40.10
C GLY A 293 4.74 3.41 -38.82
N VAL A 294 5.92 3.98 -38.58
CA VAL A 294 6.20 4.91 -37.46
C VAL A 294 6.38 6.32 -38.00
N THR A 295 5.69 7.28 -37.40
CA THR A 295 5.83 8.72 -37.71
C THR A 295 6.21 9.45 -36.42
N PHE A 296 7.26 10.26 -36.46
CA PHE A 296 7.65 11.15 -35.35
C PHE A 296 6.98 12.52 -35.48
N GLY A 297 6.93 13.29 -34.39
CA GLY A 297 6.34 14.61 -34.35
C GLY A 297 4.85 14.63 -34.01
N ALA A 298 4.29 13.54 -33.52
CA ALA A 298 2.94 13.52 -32.97
C ALA A 298 2.85 14.32 -31.66
N PRO A 299 1.65 14.87 -31.30
CA PRO A 299 1.49 15.63 -30.07
C PRO A 299 1.89 14.83 -28.83
N ALA A 300 2.60 15.49 -27.92
CA ALA A 300 2.94 14.95 -26.60
C ALA A 300 1.80 15.14 -25.59
N PRO A 301 1.77 14.38 -24.48
CA PRO A 301 0.84 14.67 -23.39
C PRO A 301 1.16 16.05 -22.81
N SER A 302 0.13 16.89 -22.67
CA SER A 302 0.25 18.22 -22.05
C SER A 302 0.79 18.11 -20.63
N GLY A 303 1.54 19.12 -20.19
CA GLY A 303 2.14 19.15 -18.85
C GLY A 303 3.32 18.20 -18.64
N THR A 304 3.82 17.54 -19.67
CA THR A 304 5.05 16.75 -19.61
C THR A 304 6.21 17.51 -20.27
N PRO A 305 7.47 17.18 -19.95
CA PRO A 305 8.63 17.78 -20.62
C PRO A 305 8.84 17.26 -22.06
N LEU A 306 7.97 16.41 -22.58
CA LEU A 306 8.05 15.92 -23.97
C LEU A 306 7.58 16.98 -24.96
N THR A 307 8.35 17.18 -26.02
CA THR A 307 8.02 18.12 -27.10
C THR A 307 7.15 17.48 -28.18
N SER A 308 7.33 16.18 -28.40
CA SER A 308 6.55 15.38 -29.34
C SER A 308 6.68 13.90 -29.00
N THR A 309 5.99 13.04 -29.77
CA THR A 309 5.98 11.58 -29.58
C THR A 309 6.01 10.87 -30.93
N ALA A 310 6.12 9.53 -30.92
CA ALA A 310 5.98 8.70 -32.10
C ALA A 310 4.56 8.14 -32.22
N SER A 311 3.96 8.21 -33.39
CA SER A 311 2.70 7.55 -33.74
C SER A 311 2.98 6.27 -34.53
N LEU A 312 2.35 5.17 -34.13
CA LEU A 312 2.42 3.85 -34.75
C LEU A 312 1.08 3.53 -35.40
N ASP A 313 1.10 3.08 -36.68
CA ASP A 313 -0.09 2.86 -37.49
C ASP A 313 -0.81 1.52 -37.25
N GLY A 314 -0.26 0.65 -36.37
CA GLY A 314 -0.80 -0.70 -36.12
C GLY A 314 -0.51 -1.73 -37.21
N SER A 315 0.21 -1.37 -38.27
CA SER A 315 0.63 -2.30 -39.32
C SER A 315 1.81 -3.20 -38.91
N GLY A 316 2.22 -4.11 -39.79
CA GLY A 316 3.43 -4.90 -39.64
C GLY A 316 4.73 -4.09 -39.59
N HIS A 317 4.66 -2.83 -39.99
CA HIS A 317 5.76 -1.88 -40.06
C HIS A 317 5.71 -0.80 -38.94
N GLY A 318 4.64 -0.75 -38.12
CA GLY A 318 4.49 0.13 -36.97
C GLY A 318 5.21 -0.40 -35.75
N PHE A 319 6.55 -0.32 -35.70
CA PHE A 319 7.36 -0.76 -34.56
C PHE A 319 8.71 -0.04 -34.48
N LEU A 320 9.30 -0.04 -33.28
CA LEU A 320 10.72 0.32 -33.09
C LEU A 320 11.46 -0.80 -32.33
N THR A 321 12.78 -0.91 -32.57
CA THR A 321 13.62 -1.90 -31.89
C THR A 321 15.09 -1.48 -31.91
N PRO A 322 15.83 -1.58 -30.76
CA PRO A 322 17.28 -1.44 -30.76
C PRO A 322 18.00 -2.65 -31.39
N GLY A 323 17.28 -3.76 -31.65
CA GLY A 323 17.83 -4.98 -32.20
C GLY A 323 18.58 -5.87 -31.18
N THR A 324 18.69 -5.42 -29.94
CA THR A 324 19.37 -6.11 -28.82
C THR A 324 18.43 -6.23 -27.64
N PRO A 325 18.69 -7.15 -26.69
CA PRO A 325 18.00 -7.16 -25.41
C PRO A 325 18.35 -5.90 -24.60
N VAL A 326 17.43 -5.45 -23.77
CA VAL A 326 17.58 -4.30 -22.86
C VAL A 326 17.49 -4.75 -21.41
N VAL A 327 16.49 -5.58 -21.10
CA VAL A 327 16.36 -6.24 -19.81
C VAL A 327 17.14 -7.54 -19.86
N THR A 328 18.27 -7.60 -19.15
CA THR A 328 19.18 -8.75 -19.18
C THR A 328 19.29 -9.41 -17.80
N GLY A 329 19.35 -10.74 -17.81
CA GLY A 329 19.50 -11.55 -16.61
C GLY A 329 18.19 -12.13 -16.08
N THR A 330 18.21 -13.45 -15.85
CA THR A 330 17.11 -14.16 -15.20
C THR A 330 17.13 -13.86 -13.70
N GLY A 331 15.98 -13.58 -13.11
CA GLY A 331 15.88 -13.38 -11.67
C GLY A 331 16.46 -12.06 -11.17
N LYS A 332 16.57 -11.04 -12.02
CA LYS A 332 16.92 -9.68 -11.62
C LYS A 332 15.69 -8.79 -11.66
N ASP A 333 15.70 -7.79 -10.78
CA ASP A 333 14.67 -6.74 -10.78
C ASP A 333 14.68 -5.99 -12.10
N PHE A 334 13.51 -5.63 -12.62
CA PHE A 334 13.41 -4.73 -13.76
C PHE A 334 12.08 -4.00 -13.79
N ALA A 335 12.06 -2.84 -14.46
CA ALA A 335 10.85 -2.12 -14.78
C ALA A 335 10.92 -1.56 -16.21
N VAL A 336 9.77 -1.52 -16.90
CA VAL A 336 9.63 -0.97 -18.24
C VAL A 336 8.36 -0.13 -18.32
N GLY A 337 8.41 1.05 -18.94
CA GLY A 337 7.23 1.91 -19.03
C GLY A 337 7.38 3.04 -20.03
N GLY A 338 6.34 3.86 -20.13
CA GLY A 338 6.30 5.03 -20.98
C GLY A 338 4.92 5.65 -21.09
N TRP A 339 4.83 6.82 -21.72
CA TRP A 339 3.59 7.48 -22.06
C TRP A 339 2.97 6.85 -23.31
N VAL A 340 1.67 6.56 -23.25
CA VAL A 340 0.95 5.91 -24.36
C VAL A 340 -0.43 6.52 -24.55
N ARG A 341 -0.86 6.66 -25.80
CA ARG A 341 -2.22 7.04 -26.18
C ARG A 341 -2.75 6.05 -27.20
N PRO A 342 -3.63 5.11 -26.80
CA PRO A 342 -4.18 4.13 -27.73
C PRO A 342 -5.16 4.80 -28.69
N ALA A 343 -5.01 4.58 -30.00
CA ALA A 343 -6.03 4.98 -30.98
C ALA A 343 -7.28 4.09 -30.88
N ARG A 344 -7.11 2.88 -30.35
CA ARG A 344 -8.19 1.91 -30.11
C ARG A 344 -7.82 0.96 -28.98
N VAL A 345 -8.84 0.48 -28.27
CA VAL A 345 -8.67 -0.34 -27.06
C VAL A 345 -9.19 -1.78 -27.19
N ASP A 346 -9.58 -2.17 -28.39
CA ASP A 346 -10.04 -3.53 -28.71
C ASP A 346 -8.89 -4.54 -28.82
N GLY A 347 -9.13 -5.78 -28.45
CA GLY A 347 -8.20 -6.88 -28.56
C GLY A 347 -6.99 -6.77 -27.64
N THR A 348 -5.92 -7.51 -27.96
CA THR A 348 -4.63 -7.44 -27.26
C THR A 348 -3.68 -6.57 -28.07
N ARG A 349 -3.03 -5.60 -27.41
CA ARG A 349 -2.07 -4.67 -28.04
C ARG A 349 -0.88 -4.49 -27.15
N THR A 350 0.30 -4.57 -27.72
CA THR A 350 1.57 -4.50 -27.00
C THR A 350 2.25 -3.16 -27.21
N VAL A 351 2.51 -2.46 -26.11
CA VAL A 351 3.35 -1.25 -26.08
C VAL A 351 4.82 -1.65 -26.08
N LEU A 352 5.23 -2.48 -25.12
CA LEU A 352 6.62 -2.92 -24.92
C LEU A 352 6.68 -4.44 -24.77
N SER A 353 7.71 -5.06 -25.31
CA SER A 353 8.03 -6.46 -25.06
C SER A 353 9.52 -6.75 -25.29
N GLN A 354 9.99 -7.90 -24.84
CA GLN A 354 11.31 -8.41 -25.19
C GLN A 354 11.20 -9.85 -25.68
N ASP A 355 11.86 -10.13 -26.77
CA ASP A 355 11.83 -11.45 -27.41
C ASP A 355 12.56 -12.51 -26.55
N ALA A 356 12.04 -13.75 -26.52
CA ALA A 356 12.64 -14.90 -25.87
C ALA A 356 12.35 -16.15 -26.71
N GLY A 357 13.38 -16.71 -27.34
CA GLY A 357 13.21 -17.85 -28.24
C GLY A 357 12.14 -17.60 -29.32
N THR A 358 11.12 -18.46 -29.36
CA THR A 358 9.94 -18.30 -30.25
C THR A 358 8.82 -17.48 -29.64
N GLY A 359 8.98 -16.97 -28.42
CA GLY A 359 8.01 -16.20 -27.67
C GLY A 359 8.58 -14.88 -27.17
N ARG A 360 8.21 -14.52 -25.95
CA ARG A 360 8.53 -13.25 -25.30
C ARG A 360 8.79 -13.45 -23.81
N ALA A 361 9.73 -12.71 -23.25
CA ALA A 361 10.04 -12.71 -21.82
C ALA A 361 8.97 -11.96 -21.03
N PHE A 362 8.56 -10.80 -21.54
CA PHE A 362 7.49 -10.00 -20.96
C PHE A 362 6.71 -9.26 -22.06
N THR A 363 5.51 -8.77 -21.69
CA THR A 363 4.72 -7.80 -22.48
C THR A 363 4.06 -6.79 -21.56
N LEU A 364 4.12 -5.51 -21.93
CA LEU A 364 3.34 -4.41 -21.36
C LEU A 364 2.41 -3.88 -22.44
N GLY A 365 1.13 -3.70 -22.15
CA GLY A 365 0.15 -3.20 -23.09
C GLY A 365 -1.27 -3.32 -22.59
N LEU A 366 -2.21 -3.61 -23.46
CA LEU A 366 -3.61 -3.83 -23.08
C LEU A 366 -4.12 -5.18 -23.57
N THR A 367 -5.14 -5.69 -22.87
CA THR A 367 -5.83 -6.94 -23.19
C THR A 367 -7.31 -6.84 -22.85
N GLN A 368 -8.09 -7.89 -23.13
CA GLN A 368 -9.49 -7.95 -22.75
C GLN A 368 -9.66 -8.76 -21.46
N ALA A 369 -10.38 -8.22 -20.48
CA ALA A 369 -10.89 -8.94 -19.31
C ALA A 369 -12.41 -9.11 -19.50
N GLY A 370 -12.82 -10.25 -20.08
CA GLY A 370 -14.18 -10.41 -20.59
C GLY A 370 -14.42 -9.45 -21.77
N ALA A 371 -15.41 -8.58 -21.68
CA ALA A 371 -15.73 -7.57 -22.70
C ALA A 371 -14.99 -6.23 -22.50
N ALA A 372 -14.38 -5.99 -21.32
CA ALA A 372 -13.74 -4.72 -21.00
C ALA A 372 -12.24 -4.73 -21.33
N PRO A 373 -11.71 -3.67 -21.96
CA PRO A 373 -10.27 -3.50 -22.12
C PRO A 373 -9.62 -3.17 -20.76
N VAL A 374 -8.44 -3.73 -20.51
CA VAL A 374 -7.64 -3.44 -19.32
C VAL A 374 -6.17 -3.33 -19.67
N TRP A 375 -5.42 -2.51 -18.92
CA TRP A 375 -3.97 -2.52 -18.98
C TRP A 375 -3.42 -3.84 -18.44
N SER A 376 -2.32 -4.32 -18.99
CA SER A 376 -1.73 -5.59 -18.59
C SER A 376 -0.22 -5.61 -18.67
N PHE A 377 0.39 -6.26 -17.71
CA PHE A 377 1.81 -6.61 -17.70
C PHE A 377 1.93 -8.12 -17.49
N ALA A 378 2.59 -8.81 -18.40
CA ALA A 378 2.79 -10.25 -18.33
C ALA A 378 4.27 -10.61 -18.35
N VAL A 379 4.68 -11.53 -17.46
CA VAL A 379 6.05 -12.06 -17.33
C VAL A 379 5.95 -13.56 -17.23
N GLY A 380 6.72 -14.32 -18.04
CA GLY A 380 6.79 -15.77 -17.96
C GLY A 380 5.45 -16.51 -18.07
N GLY A 381 4.42 -15.89 -18.66
CA GLY A 381 3.07 -16.47 -18.81
C GLY A 381 2.06 -16.05 -17.77
N ALA A 382 2.46 -15.61 -16.58
CA ALA A 382 1.57 -14.96 -15.60
C ALA A 382 1.31 -13.50 -15.96
N ARG A 383 0.21 -12.92 -15.46
CA ARG A 383 -0.25 -11.60 -15.85
C ARG A 383 -0.86 -10.83 -14.71
N VAL A 384 -0.44 -9.58 -14.55
CA VAL A 384 -1.16 -8.56 -13.78
C VAL A 384 -2.00 -7.74 -14.75
N SER A 385 -3.23 -7.44 -14.39
CA SER A 385 -4.09 -6.57 -15.22
C SER A 385 -5.02 -5.73 -14.35
N GLY A 386 -5.26 -4.49 -14.81
CA GLY A 386 -6.14 -3.54 -14.12
C GLY A 386 -6.10 -2.18 -14.78
N GLY A 387 -6.95 -1.26 -14.32
CA GLY A 387 -7.15 0.05 -14.92
C GLY A 387 -7.83 -0.03 -16.28
N LEU A 388 -8.65 0.95 -16.60
CA LEU A 388 -9.42 1.01 -17.85
C LEU A 388 -8.72 1.93 -18.84
N PRO A 389 -8.20 1.43 -19.98
CA PRO A 389 -7.71 2.28 -21.05
C PRO A 389 -8.89 2.95 -21.80
N ALA A 390 -8.70 4.20 -22.20
CA ALA A 390 -9.62 4.91 -23.08
C ALA A 390 -8.93 5.26 -24.39
N ALA A 391 -9.65 5.11 -25.52
CA ALA A 391 -9.12 5.49 -26.82
C ALA A 391 -8.95 7.02 -26.91
N GLY A 392 -7.80 7.47 -27.40
CA GLY A 392 -7.48 8.89 -27.50
C GLY A 392 -6.93 9.54 -26.21
N GLU A 393 -6.91 8.82 -25.09
CA GLU A 393 -6.44 9.32 -23.80
C GLU A 393 -5.01 8.91 -23.50
N TRP A 394 -4.22 9.85 -22.95
CA TRP A 394 -2.86 9.59 -22.51
C TRP A 394 -2.83 8.88 -21.16
N ALA A 395 -2.02 7.82 -21.06
CA ALA A 395 -1.69 7.15 -19.81
C ALA A 395 -0.19 6.91 -19.70
N TYR A 396 0.39 7.06 -18.51
CA TYR A 396 1.69 6.52 -18.20
C TYR A 396 1.52 5.09 -17.68
N VAL A 397 2.16 4.14 -18.33
CA VAL A 397 2.08 2.72 -17.93
C VAL A 397 3.47 2.20 -17.60
N LEU A 398 3.60 1.45 -16.50
CA LEU A 398 4.85 0.83 -16.09
C LEU A 398 4.57 -0.57 -15.53
N GLY A 399 5.26 -1.56 -16.09
CA GLY A 399 5.31 -2.92 -15.58
C GLY A 399 6.62 -3.16 -14.85
N GLN A 400 6.57 -3.80 -13.69
CA GLN A 400 7.72 -4.06 -12.83
C GLN A 400 7.73 -5.51 -12.36
N TYR A 401 8.91 -6.12 -12.37
CA TYR A 401 9.18 -7.42 -11.78
C TYR A 401 10.12 -7.25 -10.59
N ASP A 402 9.74 -7.80 -9.45
CA ASP A 402 10.53 -7.86 -8.21
C ASP A 402 11.08 -9.29 -8.06
N ALA A 403 12.38 -9.44 -8.22
CA ALA A 403 13.06 -10.72 -8.12
C ALA A 403 13.13 -11.27 -6.69
N GLY A 404 13.11 -10.39 -5.68
CA GLY A 404 13.15 -10.78 -4.26
C GLY A 404 11.86 -11.44 -3.79
N THR A 405 10.73 -11.01 -4.31
CA THR A 405 9.40 -11.59 -4.01
C THR A 405 8.95 -12.57 -5.12
N GLY A 406 9.57 -12.53 -6.28
CA GLY A 406 9.14 -13.30 -7.45
C GLY A 406 7.80 -12.82 -8.00
N THR A 407 7.50 -11.53 -7.89
CA THR A 407 6.18 -10.99 -8.24
C THR A 407 6.26 -9.91 -9.32
N ALA A 408 5.17 -9.75 -10.05
CA ALA A 408 4.97 -8.67 -11.01
C ALA A 408 3.93 -7.67 -10.50
N ARG A 409 4.14 -6.39 -10.82
CA ARG A 409 3.24 -5.26 -10.55
C ARG A 409 3.00 -4.44 -11.81
N LEU A 410 1.84 -3.82 -11.88
CA LEU A 410 1.45 -2.90 -12.94
C LEU A 410 1.07 -1.55 -12.32
N TYR A 411 1.58 -0.48 -12.91
CA TYR A 411 1.23 0.90 -12.55
C TYR A 411 0.61 1.60 -13.75
N VAL A 412 -0.44 2.35 -13.48
CA VAL A 412 -1.11 3.23 -14.44
C VAL A 412 -1.25 4.60 -13.82
N ASN A 413 -0.76 5.63 -14.50
CA ASN A 413 -0.78 7.02 -14.02
C ASN A 413 -0.26 7.18 -12.58
N GLY A 414 0.87 6.51 -12.27
CA GLY A 414 1.53 6.61 -10.97
C GLY A 414 0.94 5.73 -9.86
N ARG A 415 -0.15 5.00 -10.11
CA ARG A 415 -0.84 4.15 -9.12
C ARG A 415 -0.75 2.67 -9.49
N ALA A 416 -0.54 1.82 -8.50
CA ALA A 416 -0.60 0.38 -8.69
C ALA A 416 -2.03 -0.06 -9.03
N VAL A 417 -2.18 -0.94 -10.04
CA VAL A 417 -3.47 -1.48 -10.48
C VAL A 417 -3.40 -2.99 -10.61
N GLY A 418 -4.52 -3.65 -10.34
CA GLY A 418 -4.58 -5.12 -10.29
C GLY A 418 -3.90 -5.69 -9.04
N GLU A 419 -3.98 -7.00 -8.90
CA GLU A 419 -3.33 -7.71 -7.80
C GLU A 419 -1.89 -8.08 -8.17
N GLU A 420 -0.97 -7.90 -7.22
CA GLU A 420 0.40 -8.38 -7.34
C GLU A 420 0.40 -9.90 -7.60
N THR A 421 1.08 -10.33 -8.64
CA THR A 421 0.99 -11.70 -9.14
C THR A 421 2.36 -12.39 -9.10
N ALA A 422 2.42 -13.58 -8.51
CA ALA A 422 3.61 -14.42 -8.55
C ALA A 422 3.92 -14.86 -9.98
N VAL A 423 5.17 -14.73 -10.41
CA VAL A 423 5.61 -15.02 -11.78
C VAL A 423 6.92 -15.81 -11.78
N THR A 424 7.09 -16.65 -12.79
CA THR A 424 8.37 -17.28 -13.09
C THR A 424 8.97 -16.59 -14.30
N PRO A 425 10.06 -15.82 -14.16
CA PRO A 425 10.64 -15.07 -15.25
C PRO A 425 11.24 -16.00 -16.31
N VAL A 426 11.13 -15.59 -17.56
CA VAL A 426 11.76 -16.25 -18.71
C VAL A 426 12.94 -15.40 -19.17
N VAL A 427 14.06 -16.03 -19.51
CA VAL A 427 15.24 -15.32 -20.04
C VAL A 427 14.90 -14.63 -21.34
N GLY A 428 15.06 -13.31 -21.38
CA GLY A 428 14.85 -12.48 -22.56
C GLY A 428 16.16 -12.17 -23.28
N GLU A 429 16.69 -13.14 -24.06
CA GLU A 429 17.92 -12.96 -24.83
C GLU A 429 17.71 -12.25 -26.18
N GLY A 430 16.46 -12.08 -26.58
CA GLY A 430 16.13 -11.47 -27.87
C GLY A 430 15.90 -9.97 -27.77
N ALA A 431 15.67 -9.36 -28.93
CA ALA A 431 15.55 -7.90 -29.06
C ALA A 431 14.35 -7.32 -28.28
N PHE A 432 14.56 -6.15 -27.70
CA PHE A 432 13.50 -5.32 -27.16
C PHE A 432 12.65 -4.75 -28.28
N GLN A 433 11.33 -4.73 -28.11
CA GLN A 433 10.36 -4.29 -29.09
C GLN A 433 9.47 -3.19 -28.51
N ILE A 434 9.21 -2.16 -29.29
CA ILE A 434 8.22 -1.12 -29.02
C ILE A 434 7.12 -1.26 -30.07
N GLY A 435 5.87 -1.39 -29.64
CA GLY A 435 4.69 -1.45 -30.51
C GLY A 435 4.32 -2.83 -31.04
N ARG A 436 4.98 -3.91 -30.61
CA ARG A 436 4.62 -5.29 -31.02
C ARG A 436 5.18 -6.33 -30.04
N ALA A 437 4.69 -7.56 -30.14
CA ALA A 437 5.25 -8.71 -29.43
C ALA A 437 5.50 -9.91 -30.35
N ARG A 438 6.52 -10.72 -30.03
CA ARG A 438 6.82 -11.96 -30.74
C ARG A 438 5.84 -13.06 -30.33
N GLY A 439 5.31 -13.75 -31.33
CA GLY A 439 4.53 -14.97 -31.17
C GLY A 439 5.15 -16.10 -32.01
N VAL A 440 4.58 -17.30 -31.94
CA VAL A 440 5.10 -18.49 -32.63
C VAL A 440 5.21 -18.28 -34.15
N GLN A 441 4.28 -17.57 -34.77
CA GLN A 441 4.23 -17.31 -36.20
C GLN A 441 4.76 -15.91 -36.61
N GLY A 442 5.59 -15.26 -35.76
CA GLY A 442 6.12 -13.93 -36.02
C GLY A 442 5.55 -12.87 -35.10
N TYR A 443 5.69 -11.58 -35.44
CA TYR A 443 5.23 -10.47 -34.62
C TYR A 443 3.72 -10.21 -34.77
N ARG A 444 3.07 -9.96 -33.61
CA ARG A 444 1.64 -9.74 -33.47
C ARG A 444 1.34 -8.72 -32.36
N ASP A 445 0.06 -8.59 -32.01
CA ASP A 445 -0.44 -7.73 -30.91
C ASP A 445 0.05 -6.28 -31.08
N ARG A 446 -0.07 -5.77 -32.32
CA ARG A 446 0.51 -4.49 -32.73
C ARG A 446 -0.19 -3.31 -32.08
N TRP A 447 0.62 -2.36 -31.63
CA TRP A 447 0.12 -1.09 -31.11
C TRP A 447 -0.34 -0.18 -32.24
N GLN A 448 -1.44 0.54 -32.01
CA GLN A 448 -1.91 1.63 -32.84
C GLN A 448 -2.17 2.83 -31.94
N GLY A 449 -1.48 3.94 -32.19
CA GLY A 449 -1.54 5.15 -31.40
C GLY A 449 -0.14 5.68 -31.06
N GLU A 450 -0.06 6.64 -30.17
CA GLU A 450 1.16 7.34 -29.82
C GLU A 450 1.88 6.67 -28.65
N ILE A 451 3.21 6.79 -28.67
CA ILE A 451 4.12 6.36 -27.60
C ILE A 451 5.20 7.43 -27.41
N GLY A 452 5.54 7.75 -26.16
CA GLY A 452 6.62 8.66 -25.79
C GLY A 452 7.32 8.26 -24.50
N ASP A 453 8.55 8.72 -24.33
CA ASP A 453 9.39 8.52 -23.15
C ASP A 453 9.43 7.07 -22.63
N VAL A 454 9.80 6.17 -23.54
CA VAL A 454 9.97 4.75 -23.21
C VAL A 454 11.24 4.58 -22.38
N ARG A 455 11.12 3.94 -21.23
CA ARG A 455 12.21 3.68 -20.28
C ARG A 455 12.26 2.22 -19.89
N ALA A 456 13.49 1.72 -19.66
CA ALA A 456 13.74 0.42 -19.07
C ALA A 456 14.77 0.55 -17.96
N TYR A 457 14.53 -0.09 -16.83
CA TYR A 457 15.36 -0.09 -15.64
C TYR A 457 15.74 -1.53 -15.28
N ASP A 458 16.93 -1.74 -14.73
CA ASP A 458 17.43 -2.99 -14.16
C ASP A 458 17.30 -3.00 -12.61
N ARG A 459 16.36 -2.26 -12.09
CA ARG A 459 16.04 -2.10 -10.68
C ARG A 459 14.54 -1.94 -10.46
N ILE A 460 14.15 -1.91 -9.21
CA ILE A 460 12.82 -1.46 -8.80
C ILE A 460 12.70 0.05 -9.03
N VAL A 461 11.65 0.50 -9.69
CA VAL A 461 11.26 1.91 -9.71
C VAL A 461 10.33 2.12 -8.51
N VAL A 462 10.80 2.90 -7.53
CA VAL A 462 10.07 3.08 -6.27
C VAL A 462 8.77 3.86 -6.48
N PRO A 463 7.72 3.67 -5.65
CA PRO A 463 6.41 4.28 -5.88
C PRO A 463 6.41 5.80 -6.03
N SER A 464 7.27 6.51 -5.31
CA SER A 464 7.44 7.97 -5.48
C SER A 464 7.95 8.33 -6.87
N GLU A 465 8.97 7.61 -7.37
CA GLU A 465 9.50 7.81 -8.72
C GLU A 465 8.48 7.44 -9.80
N VAL A 466 7.71 6.35 -9.61
CA VAL A 466 6.61 6.00 -10.55
C VAL A 466 5.57 7.13 -10.62
N LYS A 467 5.25 7.74 -9.48
CA LYS A 467 4.36 8.91 -9.42
C LYS A 467 4.96 10.11 -10.16
N ASP A 468 6.24 10.41 -9.94
CA ASP A 468 6.93 11.53 -10.61
C ASP A 468 6.99 11.34 -12.13
N LEU A 469 7.29 10.12 -12.61
CA LEU A 469 7.30 9.76 -14.03
C LEU A 469 5.93 9.93 -14.71
N ALA A 470 4.85 9.72 -13.98
CA ALA A 470 3.48 9.84 -14.44
C ALA A 470 2.90 11.24 -14.24
N THR A 471 3.62 12.15 -13.58
CA THR A 471 3.11 13.47 -13.26
C THR A 471 3.05 14.35 -14.50
N ARG A 472 1.92 15.04 -14.67
CA ARG A 472 1.69 16.08 -15.66
C ARG A 472 1.53 17.39 -14.91
N ALA A 473 2.34 18.40 -15.24
CA ALA A 473 2.15 19.73 -14.71
C ALA A 473 0.85 20.31 -15.28
N ALA A 474 0.00 20.87 -14.44
CA ALA A 474 -1.19 21.55 -14.91
C ALA A 474 -0.81 22.80 -15.71
N THR A 475 -1.48 23.02 -16.84
CA THR A 475 -1.27 24.18 -17.70
C THR A 475 -2.37 25.20 -17.45
N ARG A 476 -2.00 26.44 -17.10
CA ARG A 476 -2.98 27.52 -16.91
C ARG A 476 -3.61 27.89 -18.24
N LEU A 477 -4.93 27.75 -18.33
CA LEU A 477 -5.77 28.13 -19.48
C LEU A 477 -6.32 29.55 -19.35
N GLY A 478 -6.51 30.03 -18.11
CA GLY A 478 -6.99 31.38 -17.86
C GLY A 478 -6.77 31.84 -16.42
N HIS A 479 -6.59 33.14 -16.28
CA HIS A 479 -6.62 33.86 -15.01
C HIS A 479 -7.30 35.22 -15.22
N TRP A 480 -8.40 35.44 -14.55
CA TRP A 480 -9.17 36.69 -14.54
C TRP A 480 -9.06 37.29 -13.15
N ALA A 481 -8.23 38.32 -13.00
CA ALA A 481 -8.02 39.01 -11.74
C ALA A 481 -9.25 39.82 -11.29
N LEU A 482 -10.15 40.18 -12.22
CA LEU A 482 -11.38 40.94 -11.97
C LEU A 482 -11.15 42.33 -11.34
N ASP A 483 -9.94 42.91 -11.56
CA ASP A 483 -9.60 44.28 -11.17
C ASP A 483 -10.17 45.33 -12.12
N THR A 484 -10.35 44.97 -13.41
CA THR A 484 -10.83 45.87 -14.45
C THR A 484 -11.76 45.15 -15.44
N ALA A 485 -12.69 45.87 -16.04
CA ALA A 485 -13.55 45.35 -17.12
C ALA A 485 -13.88 46.47 -18.12
N PRO A 486 -12.92 46.97 -18.94
CA PRO A 486 -13.19 47.96 -19.93
C PRO A 486 -14.24 47.45 -20.92
N ASP A 487 -15.21 48.31 -21.24
CA ASP A 487 -16.34 47.98 -22.11
C ASP A 487 -17.15 46.73 -21.69
N GLY A 488 -17.14 46.38 -20.38
CA GLY A 488 -17.83 45.21 -19.86
C GLY A 488 -17.07 43.90 -20.12
N LEU A 489 -15.78 43.97 -20.45
CA LEU A 489 -14.91 42.81 -20.71
C LEU A 489 -13.81 42.74 -19.66
N ALA A 490 -13.87 41.78 -18.74
CA ALA A 490 -12.79 41.51 -17.80
C ALA A 490 -11.68 40.72 -18.51
N PRO A 491 -10.45 41.26 -18.64
CA PRO A 491 -9.40 40.66 -19.43
C PRO A 491 -8.85 39.38 -18.77
N GLU A 492 -8.43 38.43 -19.59
CA GLU A 492 -7.60 37.31 -19.15
C GLU A 492 -6.12 37.74 -19.14
N ALA A 493 -5.38 37.40 -18.05
CA ALA A 493 -4.03 37.91 -17.81
C ALA A 493 -2.99 37.54 -18.86
N GLY A 494 -3.17 36.45 -19.61
CA GLY A 494 -2.32 36.01 -20.72
C GLY A 494 -2.76 36.49 -22.11
N GLY A 495 -3.84 37.29 -22.20
CA GLY A 495 -4.42 37.74 -23.46
C GLY A 495 -5.38 36.74 -24.10
N GLY A 496 -5.86 35.76 -23.33
CA GLY A 496 -6.91 34.83 -23.72
C GLY A 496 -8.31 35.46 -23.79
N ALA A 497 -9.35 34.60 -23.82
CA ALA A 497 -10.75 35.06 -23.91
C ALA A 497 -11.15 35.83 -22.63
N PRO A 498 -11.74 37.05 -22.77
CA PRO A 498 -12.22 37.80 -21.64
C PRO A 498 -13.52 37.21 -21.06
N LEU A 499 -13.81 37.51 -19.80
CA LEU A 499 -15.15 37.34 -19.23
C LEU A 499 -16.03 38.54 -19.62
N LYS A 500 -17.18 38.27 -20.22
CA LYS A 500 -18.16 39.29 -20.57
C LYS A 500 -19.14 39.48 -19.42
N LEU A 501 -19.24 40.70 -18.91
CA LEU A 501 -20.19 41.04 -17.87
C LEU A 501 -21.60 41.09 -18.45
N GLY A 502 -22.54 40.39 -17.82
CA GLY A 502 -23.95 40.44 -18.12
C GLY A 502 -24.68 41.51 -17.30
N PRO A 503 -26.00 41.67 -17.52
CA PRO A 503 -26.81 42.56 -16.70
C PRO A 503 -26.66 42.23 -15.20
N GLY A 504 -26.76 43.23 -14.32
CA GLY A 504 -26.64 43.04 -12.88
C GLY A 504 -25.22 42.71 -12.37
N ALA A 505 -24.24 42.66 -13.28
CA ALA A 505 -22.84 42.53 -12.92
C ALA A 505 -22.15 43.89 -13.03
N SER A 506 -21.34 44.25 -12.03
CA SER A 506 -20.53 45.47 -12.06
C SER A 506 -19.18 45.21 -11.44
N LEU A 507 -18.20 45.98 -11.84
CA LEU A 507 -16.87 45.90 -11.26
C LEU A 507 -16.74 46.98 -10.17
N TYR A 508 -16.28 46.56 -9.02
CA TYR A 508 -15.84 47.46 -7.96
C TYR A 508 -14.32 47.58 -8.01
N ARG A 509 -13.81 48.78 -7.84
CA ARG A 509 -12.40 49.07 -7.71
C ARG A 509 -12.15 50.01 -6.54
N LEU A 510 -11.09 49.73 -5.81
CA LEU A 510 -10.67 50.55 -4.71
C LEU A 510 -9.79 51.69 -5.22
N ASP A 511 -10.36 52.85 -5.53
CA ASP A 511 -9.61 53.99 -6.05
C ASP A 511 -8.96 54.85 -4.96
N ASP A 512 -9.56 54.90 -3.76
CA ASP A 512 -9.06 55.67 -2.60
C ASP A 512 -9.45 54.96 -1.29
N PRO A 513 -8.57 54.08 -0.76
CA PRO A 513 -8.87 53.33 0.43
C PRO A 513 -8.92 54.25 1.65
N CYS A 514 -10.00 54.19 2.41
CA CYS A 514 -10.07 54.84 3.71
C CYS A 514 -9.13 54.12 4.72
N ASP A 515 -8.82 54.83 5.83
CA ASP A 515 -7.96 54.24 6.87
C ASP A 515 -8.62 52.94 7.41
N PRO A 516 -7.93 51.80 7.35
CA PRO A 516 -8.45 50.53 7.91
C PRO A 516 -8.81 50.58 9.39
N LEU A 517 -8.35 51.60 10.11
CA LEU A 517 -8.66 51.84 11.52
C LEU A 517 -9.92 52.73 11.72
N ASP A 518 -10.46 53.26 10.63
CA ASP A 518 -11.73 54.04 10.69
C ASP A 518 -12.93 53.09 10.70
N LEU A 519 -13.49 52.87 11.86
CA LEU A 519 -14.67 51.99 12.08
C LEU A 519 -15.94 52.45 11.37
N GLU A 520 -15.99 53.70 10.88
CA GLU A 520 -17.12 54.25 10.13
C GLU A 520 -16.90 54.20 8.62
N CYS A 521 -15.79 53.65 8.18
CA CYS A 521 -15.38 53.60 6.78
C CYS A 521 -16.43 52.97 5.86
N GLY A 522 -17.10 51.89 6.26
CA GLY A 522 -18.16 51.23 5.47
C GLY A 522 -17.75 50.83 4.07
N GLN A 523 -16.46 50.86 3.76
CA GLN A 523 -15.91 50.59 2.44
C GLN A 523 -15.88 49.08 2.17
N ASP A 524 -16.29 48.70 0.97
CA ASP A 524 -16.08 47.33 0.49
C ASP A 524 -14.59 47.12 0.12
N TRP A 525 -14.01 45.98 0.51
CA TRP A 525 -12.63 45.65 0.25
C TRP A 525 -12.52 44.57 -0.85
N PRO A 526 -11.65 44.75 -1.88
CA PRO A 526 -11.35 43.68 -2.79
C PRO A 526 -10.91 42.43 -2.04
N LEU A 527 -11.28 41.25 -2.56
CA LEU A 527 -10.83 39.98 -1.99
C LEU A 527 -9.35 39.71 -2.32
N GLU A 528 -8.93 40.14 -3.51
CA GLU A 528 -7.55 40.12 -3.99
C GLU A 528 -7.34 41.35 -4.89
N GLY A 529 -6.08 41.78 -5.08
CA GLY A 529 -5.77 42.87 -5.99
C GLY A 529 -6.43 44.20 -5.65
N ASP A 530 -6.84 44.95 -6.71
CA ASP A 530 -7.39 46.31 -6.63
C ASP A 530 -8.91 46.36 -6.85
N GLY A 531 -9.56 45.26 -7.21
CA GLY A 531 -10.98 45.22 -7.54
C GLY A 531 -11.60 43.84 -7.37
N HIS A 532 -12.93 43.77 -7.60
CA HIS A 532 -13.65 42.50 -7.68
C HIS A 532 -14.97 42.66 -8.47
N LEU A 533 -15.52 41.56 -8.92
CA LEU A 533 -16.81 41.49 -9.61
C LEU A 533 -17.95 41.42 -8.60
N ARG A 534 -18.87 42.42 -8.62
CA ARG A 534 -20.14 42.43 -7.83
C ARG A 534 -21.28 41.89 -8.67
N LEU A 535 -22.14 41.10 -8.06
CA LEU A 535 -23.28 40.39 -8.64
C LEU A 535 -24.51 40.63 -7.79
N ASP A 536 -25.64 40.96 -8.47
CA ASP A 536 -26.87 41.46 -7.85
C ASP A 536 -27.82 40.36 -7.31
N GLY A 537 -27.52 39.09 -7.49
CA GLY A 537 -28.36 37.94 -7.09
C GLY A 537 -29.61 37.74 -7.98
N VAL A 538 -29.80 38.52 -9.04
CA VAL A 538 -31.00 38.48 -9.88
C VAL A 538 -30.68 38.17 -11.32
N THR A 539 -29.71 38.89 -11.90
CA THR A 539 -29.28 38.78 -13.30
C THR A 539 -27.78 38.83 -13.44
N GLY A 540 -27.06 39.15 -12.35
CA GLY A 540 -25.63 39.38 -12.32
C GLY A 540 -24.85 38.13 -12.66
N HIS A 541 -24.03 38.21 -13.73
CA HIS A 541 -23.14 37.14 -14.13
C HIS A 541 -21.99 37.66 -15.01
N ALA A 542 -20.95 36.86 -15.17
CA ALA A 542 -19.94 37.05 -16.21
C ALA A 542 -19.66 35.69 -16.89
N ALA A 543 -19.30 35.72 -18.19
CA ALA A 543 -19.13 34.48 -18.95
C ALA A 543 -18.11 34.60 -20.07
N THR A 544 -17.44 33.48 -20.41
CA THR A 544 -16.71 33.33 -21.67
C THR A 544 -17.63 32.85 -22.79
N ASP A 545 -17.28 33.14 -24.05
CA ASP A 545 -18.08 32.72 -25.22
C ASP A 545 -18.00 31.21 -25.49
N ALA A 546 -16.91 30.58 -25.09
CA ALA A 546 -16.62 29.17 -25.35
C ALA A 546 -16.12 28.48 -24.08
N PRO A 547 -16.17 27.14 -24.02
CA PRO A 547 -15.60 26.38 -22.91
C PRO A 547 -14.15 26.75 -22.65
N VAL A 548 -13.79 26.89 -21.36
CA VAL A 548 -12.40 27.16 -20.95
C VAL A 548 -11.68 25.87 -20.64
N VAL A 549 -12.31 24.95 -19.92
CA VAL A 549 -11.75 23.64 -19.63
C VAL A 549 -12.49 22.54 -20.40
N ASP A 550 -11.78 21.49 -20.78
CA ASP A 550 -12.39 20.25 -21.27
C ASP A 550 -12.88 19.45 -20.05
N THR A 551 -14.19 19.51 -19.78
CA THR A 551 -14.79 18.86 -18.62
C THR A 551 -14.82 17.34 -18.69
N SER A 552 -14.47 16.72 -19.83
CA SER A 552 -14.27 15.28 -19.98
C SER A 552 -12.82 14.84 -19.66
N GLY A 553 -11.88 15.78 -19.73
CA GLY A 553 -10.46 15.59 -19.36
C GLY A 553 -10.16 16.04 -17.94
N SER A 554 -8.91 15.92 -17.52
CA SER A 554 -8.47 16.44 -16.22
C SER A 554 -8.42 17.96 -16.22
N PHE A 555 -9.03 18.59 -15.21
CA PHE A 555 -9.02 20.05 -15.08
C PHE A 555 -9.00 20.49 -13.62
N THR A 556 -8.59 21.74 -13.41
CA THR A 556 -8.71 22.46 -12.14
C THR A 556 -9.30 23.84 -12.39
N VAL A 557 -10.34 24.22 -11.63
CA VAL A 557 -10.95 25.56 -11.66
C VAL A 557 -11.06 26.09 -10.24
N SER A 558 -10.65 27.35 -10.04
CA SER A 558 -10.66 28.00 -8.73
C SER A 558 -11.18 29.42 -8.83
N ALA A 559 -11.92 29.86 -7.81
CA ALA A 559 -12.40 31.24 -7.68
C ALA A 559 -12.42 31.66 -6.21
N ARG A 560 -12.18 32.95 -5.96
CA ARG A 560 -12.45 33.57 -4.66
C ARG A 560 -13.87 34.11 -4.67
N VAL A 561 -14.64 33.85 -3.62
CA VAL A 561 -16.04 34.22 -3.55
C VAL A 561 -16.43 34.65 -2.14
N ARG A 562 -17.23 35.70 -2.03
CA ARG A 562 -17.85 36.17 -0.77
C ARG A 562 -19.32 36.46 -1.02
N LEU A 563 -20.20 35.94 -0.17
CA LEU A 563 -21.61 36.24 -0.19
C LEU A 563 -21.88 37.62 0.42
N THR A 564 -22.86 38.35 -0.10
CA THR A 564 -23.27 39.60 0.48
C THR A 564 -24.13 39.37 1.72
N ASP A 565 -24.97 38.33 1.68
CA ASP A 565 -25.89 38.00 2.75
C ASP A 565 -25.28 37.05 3.76
N ASP A 566 -25.42 37.32 5.05
CA ASP A 566 -25.00 36.44 6.14
C ASP A 566 -25.92 35.21 6.26
N GLU A 567 -27.18 35.33 5.86
CA GLU A 567 -28.18 34.25 5.87
C GLU A 567 -28.87 34.14 4.48
N PRO A 568 -28.21 33.58 3.49
CA PRO A 568 -28.82 33.39 2.18
C PRO A 568 -30.07 32.52 2.23
N ALA A 569 -31.13 32.90 1.48
CA ALA A 569 -32.40 32.17 1.48
C ALA A 569 -32.56 31.17 0.33
N VAL A 570 -31.74 31.26 -0.69
CA VAL A 570 -31.79 30.44 -1.91
C VAL A 570 -30.41 29.97 -2.33
N PRO A 571 -30.28 28.81 -3.02
CA PRO A 571 -28.99 28.38 -3.57
C PRO A 571 -28.40 29.41 -4.54
N MET A 572 -27.11 29.64 -4.46
CA MET A 572 -26.37 30.59 -5.28
C MET A 572 -25.10 29.98 -5.87
N THR A 573 -24.98 30.00 -7.20
CA THR A 573 -23.83 29.43 -7.90
C THR A 573 -22.73 30.46 -8.11
N ALA A 574 -21.53 30.16 -7.59
CA ALA A 574 -20.35 31.02 -7.76
C ALA A 574 -19.70 30.83 -9.13
N ILE A 575 -19.51 29.59 -9.56
CA ILE A 575 -18.83 29.25 -10.81
C ILE A 575 -19.42 27.96 -11.40
N SER A 576 -19.60 27.92 -12.74
CA SER A 576 -20.03 26.71 -13.44
C SER A 576 -19.50 26.66 -14.86
N GLN A 577 -19.50 25.47 -15.47
CA GLN A 577 -19.35 25.28 -16.91
C GLN A 577 -20.16 24.05 -17.33
N GLY A 578 -21.00 24.18 -18.35
CA GLY A 578 -21.93 23.12 -18.72
C GLY A 578 -22.35 23.16 -20.19
N GLY A 579 -23.52 22.63 -20.45
CA GLY A 579 -24.13 22.55 -21.77
C GLY A 579 -25.45 23.34 -21.86
N GLU A 580 -26.39 22.77 -22.58
CA GLU A 580 -27.71 23.39 -22.79
C GLU A 580 -28.66 23.16 -21.59
N HIS A 581 -28.58 21.95 -20.98
CA HIS A 581 -29.53 21.50 -19.98
C HIS A 581 -28.94 21.39 -18.57
N GLY A 582 -27.62 21.16 -18.44
CA GLY A 582 -26.96 20.95 -17.17
C GLY A 582 -25.54 21.52 -17.13
N ASP A 583 -25.02 21.66 -15.91
CA ASP A 583 -23.63 22.04 -15.68
C ASP A 583 -22.78 20.77 -15.50
N ALA A 584 -21.71 20.62 -16.29
CA ALA A 584 -20.76 19.54 -16.12
C ALA A 584 -20.11 19.62 -14.72
N PHE A 585 -19.88 20.85 -14.25
CA PHE A 585 -19.63 21.15 -12.85
C PHE A 585 -20.24 22.51 -12.47
N LYS A 586 -20.67 22.63 -11.24
CA LYS A 586 -20.95 23.92 -10.59
C LYS A 586 -20.57 23.89 -9.12
N VAL A 587 -20.10 25.02 -8.64
CA VAL A 587 -19.91 25.26 -7.20
C VAL A 587 -20.96 26.27 -6.75
N ARG A 588 -21.79 25.86 -5.79
CA ARG A 588 -22.85 26.69 -5.26
C ARG A 588 -22.84 26.71 -3.74
N PHE A 589 -23.36 27.77 -3.15
CA PHE A 589 -23.75 27.79 -1.75
C PHE A 589 -25.17 27.23 -1.61
N ASP A 590 -25.34 26.27 -0.72
CA ASP A 590 -26.63 25.68 -0.36
C ASP A 590 -27.05 26.16 1.04
N PRO A 591 -28.03 27.04 1.15
CA PRO A 591 -28.45 27.60 2.43
C PRO A 591 -29.14 26.59 3.34
N GLU A 592 -29.80 25.56 2.78
CA GLU A 592 -30.48 24.53 3.58
C GLU A 592 -29.46 23.74 4.43
N ASN A 593 -28.27 23.54 3.90
CA ASN A 593 -27.20 22.79 4.56
C ASN A 593 -26.07 23.68 5.10
N SER A 594 -26.15 25.00 4.89
CA SER A 594 -25.06 25.96 5.20
C SER A 594 -23.73 25.47 4.66
N SER A 595 -23.68 25.19 3.36
CA SER A 595 -22.53 24.51 2.75
C SER A 595 -22.19 25.04 1.37
N TRP A 596 -20.92 24.96 1.04
CA TRP A 596 -20.47 24.99 -0.34
C TRP A 596 -20.57 23.57 -0.93
N ASP A 597 -21.36 23.44 -1.99
CA ASP A 597 -21.57 22.20 -2.70
C ASP A 597 -20.89 22.26 -4.08
N LEU A 598 -20.01 21.30 -4.36
CA LEU A 598 -19.61 20.97 -5.74
C LEU A 598 -20.61 19.97 -6.29
N VAL A 599 -21.27 20.33 -7.37
CA VAL A 599 -22.24 19.48 -8.09
C VAL A 599 -21.67 19.11 -9.45
N MET A 600 -21.60 17.82 -9.74
CA MET A 600 -21.16 17.25 -11.01
C MET A 600 -22.32 16.51 -11.67
N SER A 601 -22.84 17.00 -12.79
CA SER A 601 -23.90 16.30 -13.55
C SER A 601 -23.34 15.16 -14.39
N HIS A 602 -24.09 14.06 -14.46
CA HIS A 602 -23.67 12.87 -15.22
C HIS A 602 -23.92 12.97 -16.74
N ALA A 603 -24.73 13.91 -17.19
CA ALA A 603 -25.02 14.16 -18.60
C ALA A 603 -25.59 15.58 -18.82
N ASP A 604 -25.57 16.07 -20.08
CA ASP A 604 -26.26 17.28 -20.49
C ASP A 604 -27.73 16.98 -20.85
N GLU A 605 -28.48 16.50 -19.85
CA GLU A 605 -29.89 16.12 -20.02
C GLU A 605 -30.72 16.66 -18.83
N PRO A 606 -31.99 17.05 -19.06
CA PRO A 606 -32.87 17.48 -17.98
C PRO A 606 -33.04 16.37 -16.92
N GLY A 607 -32.74 16.70 -15.66
CA GLY A 607 -32.87 15.75 -14.56
C GLY A 607 -31.82 14.65 -14.52
N ALA A 608 -30.69 14.84 -15.19
CA ALA A 608 -29.55 13.92 -15.10
C ALA A 608 -29.13 13.68 -13.64
N PRO A 609 -28.67 12.48 -13.27
CA PRO A 609 -28.11 12.24 -11.95
C PRO A 609 -26.94 13.19 -11.64
N GLU A 610 -26.75 13.51 -10.36
CA GLU A 610 -25.69 14.40 -9.90
C GLU A 610 -24.85 13.71 -8.81
N THR A 611 -23.57 13.99 -8.80
CA THR A 611 -22.66 13.68 -7.69
C THR A 611 -22.38 14.99 -6.95
N VAL A 612 -22.61 15.02 -5.63
CA VAL A 612 -22.46 16.23 -4.81
C VAL A 612 -21.38 15.98 -3.75
N LEU A 613 -20.37 16.86 -3.71
CA LEU A 613 -19.40 16.95 -2.61
C LEU A 613 -19.71 18.19 -1.79
N ARG A 614 -19.97 18.00 -0.52
CA ARG A 614 -20.46 19.06 0.38
C ARG A 614 -19.40 19.51 1.37
N ARG A 615 -19.33 20.84 1.61
CA ARG A 615 -18.49 21.48 2.61
C ARG A 615 -19.33 22.40 3.48
N ILE A 616 -19.58 21.96 4.71
CA ILE A 616 -20.29 22.80 5.70
C ILE A 616 -19.37 23.94 6.08
N GLU A 617 -19.82 25.17 5.82
CA GLU A 617 -19.09 26.40 6.11
C GLU A 617 -20.11 27.56 6.16
N TRP A 618 -19.98 28.42 7.14
CA TRP A 618 -20.84 29.60 7.26
C TRP A 618 -20.32 30.68 6.31
N PRO A 619 -21.24 31.47 5.67
CA PRO A 619 -20.81 32.60 4.87
C PRO A 619 -20.18 33.67 5.74
N ASP A 620 -19.12 34.29 5.27
CA ASP A 620 -18.42 35.38 5.95
C ASP A 620 -19.21 36.70 5.90
N GLY A 621 -20.30 36.76 5.11
CA GLY A 621 -21.06 37.98 4.85
C GLY A 621 -20.24 39.06 4.15
N ASN A 622 -20.78 40.29 4.15
CA ASN A 622 -20.23 41.38 3.36
C ASN A 622 -18.89 41.95 3.86
N GLN A 623 -18.45 41.58 5.05
CA GLN A 623 -17.19 42.05 5.67
C GLN A 623 -16.10 40.98 5.70
N GLY A 624 -16.39 39.75 5.27
CA GLY A 624 -15.47 38.63 5.35
C GLY A 624 -14.40 38.63 4.25
N ILE A 625 -13.37 37.82 4.46
CA ILE A 625 -12.29 37.60 3.46
C ILE A 625 -12.73 36.70 2.32
N GLY A 626 -13.94 36.13 2.37
CA GLY A 626 -14.47 35.20 1.40
C GLY A 626 -13.79 33.82 1.44
N HIS A 627 -14.31 32.96 0.61
CA HIS A 627 -13.83 31.57 0.46
C HIS A 627 -13.18 31.37 -0.89
N ARG A 628 -12.05 30.65 -0.93
CA ARG A 628 -11.52 30.12 -2.18
C ARG A 628 -12.09 28.74 -2.42
N VAL A 629 -12.91 28.61 -3.44
CA VAL A 629 -13.47 27.33 -3.88
C VAL A 629 -12.62 26.78 -5.03
N THR A 630 -12.25 25.51 -4.96
CA THR A 630 -11.45 24.88 -6.04
C THR A 630 -11.98 23.49 -6.36
N VAL A 631 -12.25 23.27 -7.64
CA VAL A 631 -12.67 21.99 -8.21
C VAL A 631 -11.49 21.37 -8.92
N VAL A 632 -11.22 20.08 -8.65
CA VAL A 632 -10.23 19.28 -9.35
C VAL A 632 -10.90 18.01 -9.85
N TYR A 633 -10.89 17.80 -11.16
CA TYR A 633 -11.26 16.52 -11.76
C TYR A 633 -10.03 15.84 -12.33
N ASP A 634 -9.77 14.62 -11.89
CA ASP A 634 -8.71 13.75 -12.41
C ASP A 634 -9.33 12.63 -13.27
N ALA A 635 -9.34 12.84 -14.58
CA ALA A 635 -9.90 11.89 -15.55
C ALA A 635 -9.12 10.56 -15.56
N SER A 636 -7.84 10.55 -15.16
CA SER A 636 -7.00 9.35 -15.16
C SER A 636 -7.43 8.31 -14.13
N VAL A 637 -8.02 8.78 -13.02
CA VAL A 637 -8.56 7.95 -11.94
C VAL A 637 -10.06 8.10 -11.77
N LYS A 638 -10.70 8.94 -12.62
CA LYS A 638 -12.13 9.24 -12.57
C LYS A 638 -12.60 9.69 -11.20
N GLN A 639 -11.85 10.62 -10.62
CA GLN A 639 -12.16 11.19 -9.31
C GLN A 639 -12.32 12.70 -9.41
N VAL A 640 -13.30 13.22 -8.65
CA VAL A 640 -13.46 14.64 -8.42
C VAL A 640 -13.11 14.96 -6.98
N SER A 641 -12.43 16.09 -6.76
CA SER A 641 -12.06 16.60 -5.43
C SER A 641 -12.51 18.04 -5.28
N PHE A 642 -12.98 18.39 -4.09
CA PHE A 642 -13.40 19.73 -3.74
C PHE A 642 -12.56 20.28 -2.59
N TYR A 643 -11.97 21.47 -2.82
CA TYR A 643 -11.16 22.20 -1.84
C TYR A 643 -11.86 23.48 -1.43
N LEU A 644 -11.83 23.78 -0.16
CA LEU A 644 -12.23 25.05 0.40
C LEU A 644 -11.05 25.68 1.13
N ASN A 645 -10.73 26.94 0.80
CA ASN A 645 -9.56 27.66 1.34
C ASN A 645 -8.26 26.84 1.26
N GLY A 646 -8.01 26.23 0.10
CA GLY A 646 -6.80 25.44 -0.17
C GLY A 646 -6.76 24.07 0.51
N VAL A 647 -7.78 23.69 1.30
CA VAL A 647 -7.81 22.44 2.06
C VAL A 647 -8.84 21.47 1.47
N LYS A 648 -8.40 20.23 1.26
CA LYS A 648 -9.26 19.09 0.97
C LYS A 648 -9.43 18.27 2.26
N TYR A 649 -10.66 18.06 2.68
CA TYR A 649 -10.92 17.22 3.85
C TYR A 649 -10.79 15.72 3.48
N GLU A 650 -10.28 14.91 4.40
CA GLU A 650 -10.12 13.47 4.18
C GLU A 650 -11.46 12.78 3.95
N GLU A 651 -12.49 13.15 4.72
CA GLU A 651 -13.83 12.58 4.62
C GLU A 651 -14.74 13.48 3.77
N GLY A 652 -15.29 12.94 2.68
CA GLY A 652 -16.20 13.64 1.76
C GLY A 652 -15.57 14.71 0.85
N GLY A 653 -14.24 14.87 0.83
CA GLY A 653 -13.52 15.79 -0.05
C GLY A 653 -13.22 15.27 -1.45
N THR A 654 -13.50 13.99 -1.69
CA THR A 654 -13.26 13.31 -2.96
C THR A 654 -14.37 12.30 -3.21
N ALA A 655 -14.79 12.16 -4.46
CA ALA A 655 -15.75 11.15 -4.92
C ALA A 655 -15.30 10.53 -6.25
N ASP A 656 -15.66 9.27 -6.47
CA ASP A 656 -15.53 8.64 -7.79
C ASP A 656 -16.56 9.25 -8.75
N PHE A 657 -16.10 9.65 -9.94
CA PHE A 657 -16.93 10.27 -10.95
C PHE A 657 -16.51 9.79 -12.35
N ALA A 658 -17.16 8.75 -12.83
CA ALA A 658 -16.87 8.15 -14.14
C ALA A 658 -17.71 8.72 -15.31
N ALA A 659 -18.70 9.56 -15.01
CA ALA A 659 -19.68 10.08 -15.95
C ALA A 659 -19.33 11.45 -16.52
N ALA A 660 -18.04 11.84 -16.48
CA ALA A 660 -17.61 13.12 -17.05
C ALA A 660 -17.90 13.21 -18.55
N TRP A 661 -18.44 14.34 -18.98
CA TRP A 661 -18.79 14.64 -20.36
C TRP A 661 -18.23 16.00 -20.79
N LYS A 662 -18.07 16.21 -22.08
CA LYS A 662 -17.50 17.43 -22.63
C LYS A 662 -18.56 18.51 -22.73
N SER A 663 -18.41 19.57 -21.95
CA SER A 663 -19.28 20.74 -21.99
C SER A 663 -19.10 21.52 -23.28
N THR A 664 -20.16 22.18 -23.74
CA THR A 664 -20.19 23.02 -24.96
C THR A 664 -20.33 24.50 -24.64
N GLY A 665 -20.78 24.86 -23.44
CA GLY A 665 -20.97 26.24 -22.99
C GLY A 665 -19.71 26.81 -22.35
N GLY A 666 -19.62 28.15 -22.35
CA GLY A 666 -18.52 28.89 -21.72
C GLY A 666 -18.54 28.80 -20.20
N LEU A 667 -17.40 29.16 -19.58
CA LEU A 667 -17.29 29.32 -18.12
C LEU A 667 -18.25 30.42 -17.66
N GLN A 668 -19.01 30.16 -16.61
CA GLN A 668 -19.97 31.08 -16.03
C GLN A 668 -19.52 31.47 -14.61
N ILE A 669 -19.63 32.72 -14.29
CA ILE A 669 -19.42 33.28 -12.96
C ILE A 669 -20.76 33.84 -12.47
N GLY A 670 -21.20 33.40 -11.29
CA GLY A 670 -22.39 33.96 -10.62
C GLY A 670 -23.72 33.38 -11.09
N ARG A 671 -23.76 32.29 -11.85
CA ARG A 671 -25.00 31.59 -12.18
C ARG A 671 -24.74 30.13 -12.54
N GLY A 672 -25.79 29.30 -12.46
CA GLY A 672 -25.76 27.89 -12.88
C GLY A 672 -27.03 27.51 -13.64
N ARG A 673 -27.02 26.32 -14.24
CA ARG A 673 -28.21 25.74 -14.86
C ARG A 673 -29.18 25.20 -13.81
N THR A 674 -30.46 25.46 -14.06
CA THR A 674 -31.59 24.89 -13.34
C THR A 674 -32.55 24.25 -14.33
N ALA A 675 -33.63 23.62 -13.85
CA ALA A 675 -34.65 23.04 -14.74
C ALA A 675 -35.33 24.10 -15.65
N ASP A 676 -35.34 25.35 -15.21
CA ASP A 676 -36.00 26.47 -15.91
C ASP A 676 -35.01 27.33 -16.76
N GLY A 677 -33.78 26.89 -16.90
CA GLY A 677 -32.70 27.58 -17.61
C GLY A 677 -31.65 28.17 -16.68
N TRP A 678 -31.17 29.40 -16.92
CA TRP A 678 -30.21 30.04 -16.04
C TRP A 678 -30.88 30.49 -14.73
N GLY A 679 -30.24 30.16 -13.61
CA GLY A 679 -30.73 30.48 -12.27
C GLY A 679 -29.63 30.46 -11.22
N GLU A 680 -29.98 30.30 -9.95
CA GLU A 680 -29.06 30.28 -8.80
C GLU A 680 -28.09 31.49 -8.85
N TYR A 681 -28.60 32.68 -9.22
CA TYR A 681 -27.76 33.88 -9.35
C TYR A 681 -27.12 34.25 -8.02
N LEU A 682 -25.80 34.49 -8.05
CA LEU A 682 -25.01 34.84 -6.88
C LEU A 682 -25.30 36.28 -6.44
N HIS A 683 -25.74 36.51 -5.18
CA HIS A 683 -25.70 37.79 -4.51
C HIS A 683 -24.39 37.86 -3.71
N GLY A 684 -23.38 38.48 -4.29
CA GLY A 684 -22.04 38.45 -3.72
C GLY A 684 -20.99 39.04 -4.64
N VAL A 685 -19.75 38.74 -4.30
CA VAL A 685 -18.58 39.14 -5.06
C VAL A 685 -17.75 37.96 -5.43
N VAL A 686 -17.13 38.02 -6.62
CA VAL A 686 -16.18 37.00 -7.12
C VAL A 686 -14.89 37.68 -7.55
N ASP A 687 -13.79 37.02 -7.27
CA ASP A 687 -12.46 37.55 -7.55
C ASP A 687 -11.50 36.43 -7.96
N SER A 688 -10.44 36.79 -8.66
CA SER A 688 -9.26 35.93 -8.95
C SER A 688 -9.63 34.51 -9.39
N VAL A 689 -10.25 34.40 -10.58
CA VAL A 689 -10.71 33.15 -11.19
C VAL A 689 -9.55 32.52 -11.97
N TYR A 690 -9.25 31.25 -11.69
CA TYR A 690 -8.26 30.45 -12.38
C TYR A 690 -8.85 29.22 -13.05
N ALA A 691 -8.33 28.88 -14.23
CA ALA A 691 -8.64 27.65 -14.93
C ALA A 691 -7.37 26.99 -15.43
N PHE A 692 -7.26 25.66 -15.25
CA PHE A 692 -6.11 24.86 -15.68
C PHE A 692 -6.57 23.60 -16.42
N GLU A 693 -5.85 23.21 -17.45
CA GLU A 693 -5.83 21.84 -17.94
C GLU A 693 -4.94 21.02 -17.02
N GLY A 694 -5.46 19.87 -16.52
CA GLY A 694 -4.73 18.99 -15.62
C GLY A 694 -5.04 19.22 -14.14
N VAL A 695 -4.40 18.41 -13.31
CA VAL A 695 -4.59 18.34 -11.86
C VAL A 695 -3.53 19.17 -11.17
N LEU A 696 -3.91 20.20 -10.44
CA LEU A 696 -3.01 20.89 -9.52
C LEU A 696 -2.74 20.03 -8.28
N SER A 697 -1.51 20.03 -7.79
CA SER A 697 -1.17 19.41 -6.51
C SER A 697 -1.79 20.16 -5.34
N ASP A 698 -2.00 19.47 -4.20
CA ASP A 698 -2.53 20.07 -2.97
C ASP A 698 -1.70 21.31 -2.56
N SER A 699 -0.36 21.24 -2.70
CA SER A 699 0.51 22.37 -2.40
C SER A 699 0.32 23.54 -3.39
N ALA A 700 0.11 23.26 -4.67
CA ALA A 700 -0.14 24.31 -5.66
C ALA A 700 -1.51 24.98 -5.44
N ILE A 701 -2.53 24.22 -5.05
CA ILE A 701 -3.85 24.76 -4.69
C ILE A 701 -3.76 25.64 -3.45
N ALA A 702 -3.01 25.22 -2.43
CA ALA A 702 -2.78 26.04 -1.24
C ALA A 702 -2.04 27.35 -1.55
N HIS A 703 -1.25 27.43 -2.62
CA HIS A 703 -0.57 28.66 -3.06
C HIS A 703 -1.41 29.59 -3.95
N LEU A 704 -2.63 29.16 -4.34
CA LEU A 704 -3.61 30.03 -4.99
C LEU A 704 -4.32 30.97 -3.99
N MET A 705 -4.04 30.79 -2.68
CA MET A 705 -4.66 31.55 -1.58
C MET A 705 -4.12 32.95 -1.52
#